data_58492ba97bdad542145f68202323b2f4
#
_entry.id   58492ba97bdad542145f68202323b2f4
#
_cell.length_a   1.000
_cell.length_b   1.000
_cell.length_c   1.000
_cell.angle_alpha   90.00
_cell.angle_beta   90.00
_cell.angle_gamma   90.00
#
_symmetry.space_group_name_H-M   'P 1'
#
loop_
_entity.id
_entity.type
_entity.pdbx_description
1 polymer ?
#
loop_
_entity_poly.entity_id
_entity_poly.type
_entity_poly.pdbx_seq_one_letter_code
_entity_poly.pdbx_strand_id
1 'polypeptide(L)'
;MDRCDFLPVSAEEMHERGWWWYDALVVGGDAYVDHPSFGTAVISRVLEAEGLRVAVLAQPDWHDAEAFRAMGRPRLGVFIGAGNLDSMVAHYTAAKRRRSEDFYSPGKRTGCRPDRAAIVYCNRAREAFGPDVPIILGSLEASLRRFAHYDYWDDSVRRAILFDAPADLLVYGMGEAATIEIAHRLKKKQSVHTMTDIPGTGYITRDPSVCKFDHITLPSFEDVRDDKRLYAEATRTEYAEHDPVRGRAMIQPCEGRYLVINPPAMPLDTRELDRVADLPYTREWHPMYEPLGGVPAIEEVRFSVIHNRGCFGGCNFCALAFHQGRMITSRSHASVIREVEAMTHHPLWKGYVSDVGGPSANFRHPSCRQQKERGMCPNRLCLAPTPCPNIDADHSDYLTLLRKLRQIPGVKKVFVRSGIRYDYMLCDDNDAFFRELVRYHISGQLKVAPEHCIDTVLDYMGKPHIGTYERFMDEYRQLNNKYDKEQYVVPYLMSSHPGSTLSDAVALAEYLNRRGRQPEQVQDFYPTPGTISTCMYHTGIDPRTMKPVYVAKTPHEKDMQRALLQWRRPDKRRLVIQALHEAGREDLIGFGKDCLVRPMTDRRKPAKAVEPQPPQRKYGKVYGGGKKPAAAHSAQNAKPGKSAKPGRAGKPGASGKSGGKPGSKPGRSGAKGGRR
;
A
#
# COMPACT_ATOMS: atom_id res chain seq x y z
N MET A 1 -6.61 -21.61 -18.30
CA MET A 1 -5.31 -22.08 -17.75
C MET A 1 -5.54 -23.34 -16.98
N ASP A 2 -4.65 -24.29 -17.10
CA ASP A 2 -4.73 -25.54 -16.37
C ASP A 2 -4.34 -25.27 -14.90
N ARG A 3 -4.97 -25.96 -13.94
CA ARG A 3 -4.58 -25.93 -12.54
C ARG A 3 -3.13 -26.39 -12.34
N CYS A 4 -2.63 -27.24 -13.23
CA CYS A 4 -1.26 -27.73 -13.20
C CYS A 4 -0.20 -26.65 -13.48
N ASP A 5 -0.57 -25.50 -14.04
CA ASP A 5 0.36 -24.38 -14.26
C ASP A 5 0.64 -23.62 -12.96
N PHE A 6 -0.24 -23.72 -11.96
CA PHE A 6 -0.10 -23.08 -10.65
C PHE A 6 0.60 -24.01 -9.67
N LEU A 7 1.14 -23.47 -8.58
CA LEU A 7 1.55 -24.29 -7.43
C LEU A 7 0.32 -24.81 -6.68
N PRO A 8 0.39 -26.03 -6.09
CA PRO A 8 -0.77 -26.64 -5.45
C PRO A 8 -1.20 -25.86 -4.21
N VAL A 9 -2.52 -25.72 -4.05
CA VAL A 9 -3.16 -25.00 -2.94
C VAL A 9 -3.94 -25.93 -2.01
N SER A 10 -3.98 -27.23 -2.30
CA SER A 10 -4.64 -28.25 -1.49
C SER A 10 -3.88 -29.59 -1.53
N ALA A 11 -4.22 -30.48 -0.61
CA ALA A 11 -3.69 -31.84 -0.58
C ALA A 11 -4.08 -32.63 -1.83
N GLU A 12 -5.29 -32.40 -2.35
CA GLU A 12 -5.81 -33.03 -3.58
C GLU A 12 -4.94 -32.63 -4.78
N GLU A 13 -4.63 -31.35 -4.95
CA GLU A 13 -3.78 -30.88 -6.04
C GLU A 13 -2.33 -31.37 -5.92
N MET A 14 -1.82 -31.58 -4.71
CA MET A 14 -0.54 -32.23 -4.49
C MET A 14 -0.60 -33.68 -4.95
N HIS A 15 -1.65 -34.44 -4.61
CA HIS A 15 -1.83 -35.84 -5.02
C HIS A 15 -1.99 -35.98 -6.53
N GLU A 16 -2.72 -35.07 -7.20
CA GLU A 16 -2.84 -35.02 -8.67
C GLU A 16 -1.47 -34.90 -9.35
N ARG A 17 -0.49 -34.24 -8.69
CA ARG A 17 0.90 -34.11 -9.15
C ARG A 17 1.76 -35.34 -8.75
N GLY A 18 1.21 -36.34 -8.09
CA GLY A 18 1.95 -37.46 -7.52
C GLY A 18 2.80 -37.09 -6.31
N TRP A 19 2.43 -36.04 -5.59
CA TRP A 19 3.14 -35.60 -4.39
C TRP A 19 2.42 -36.12 -3.13
N TRP A 20 3.07 -36.99 -2.41
CA TRP A 20 2.64 -37.48 -1.09
C TRP A 20 3.31 -36.72 0.05
N TRP A 21 4.15 -35.76 -0.27
CA TRP A 21 4.86 -34.88 0.64
C TRP A 21 5.32 -33.64 -0.11
N TYR A 22 5.61 -32.57 0.63
CA TYR A 22 6.17 -31.34 0.12
C TYR A 22 7.20 -30.75 1.08
N ASP A 23 8.05 -29.84 0.58
CA ASP A 23 9.17 -29.29 1.34
C ASP A 23 8.80 -28.03 2.09
N ALA A 24 8.15 -27.09 1.43
CA ALA A 24 7.86 -25.77 1.97
C ALA A 24 6.37 -25.40 1.80
N LEU A 25 5.76 -24.86 2.87
CA LEU A 25 4.46 -24.23 2.83
C LEU A 25 4.64 -22.72 2.78
N VAL A 26 4.09 -22.03 1.77
CA VAL A 26 4.06 -20.58 1.72
C VAL A 26 2.67 -20.09 2.05
N VAL A 27 2.54 -19.35 3.15
CA VAL A 27 1.27 -18.82 3.65
C VAL A 27 1.16 -17.35 3.30
N GLY A 28 0.07 -16.95 2.65
CA GLY A 28 -0.17 -15.57 2.20
C GLY A 28 -1.46 -14.98 2.73
N GLY A 29 -1.43 -13.68 3.06
CA GLY A 29 -2.64 -12.92 3.44
C GLY A 29 -3.48 -12.45 2.26
N ASP A 30 -2.98 -12.52 1.03
CA ASP A 30 -3.72 -12.26 -0.20
C ASP A 30 -4.22 -13.57 -0.81
N ALA A 31 -5.28 -13.52 -1.62
CA ALA A 31 -5.66 -14.62 -2.49
C ALA A 31 -4.49 -14.97 -3.44
N TYR A 32 -4.38 -16.23 -3.85
CA TYR A 32 -3.27 -16.67 -4.69
C TYR A 32 -3.41 -16.14 -6.12
N VAL A 33 -2.56 -15.19 -6.42
CA VAL A 33 -2.33 -14.65 -7.77
C VAL A 33 -0.88 -14.94 -8.12
N ASP A 34 -0.66 -15.77 -9.13
CA ASP A 34 0.67 -16.19 -9.55
C ASP A 34 1.25 -15.17 -10.55
N HIS A 35 1.73 -14.06 -9.99
CA HIS A 35 2.23 -12.91 -10.75
C HIS A 35 3.46 -12.30 -10.07
N PRO A 36 4.48 -11.80 -10.80
CA PRO A 36 5.70 -11.24 -10.22
C PRO A 36 5.50 -9.96 -9.38
N SER A 37 4.30 -9.40 -9.36
CA SER A 37 3.92 -8.31 -8.45
C SER A 37 3.38 -8.78 -7.09
N PHE A 38 3.27 -10.09 -6.85
CA PHE A 38 2.76 -10.66 -5.60
C PHE A 38 3.86 -11.38 -4.86
N GLY A 39 4.15 -10.93 -3.63
CA GLY A 39 5.24 -11.48 -2.84
C GLY A 39 5.10 -12.98 -2.56
N THR A 40 3.89 -13.47 -2.31
CA THR A 40 3.62 -14.92 -2.13
C THR A 40 4.03 -15.71 -3.37
N ALA A 41 3.66 -15.26 -4.57
CA ALA A 41 4.04 -15.92 -5.81
C ALA A 41 5.56 -15.88 -6.03
N VAL A 42 6.20 -14.73 -5.82
CA VAL A 42 7.64 -14.58 -5.98
C VAL A 42 8.40 -15.57 -5.08
N ILE A 43 8.11 -15.59 -3.79
CA ILE A 43 8.80 -16.49 -2.84
C ILE A 43 8.51 -17.95 -3.16
N SER A 44 7.28 -18.29 -3.52
CA SER A 44 6.91 -19.66 -3.88
C SER A 44 7.65 -20.14 -5.13
N ARG A 45 7.67 -19.34 -6.20
CA ARG A 45 8.38 -19.68 -7.44
C ARG A 45 9.90 -19.68 -7.28
N VAL A 46 10.45 -18.83 -6.43
CA VAL A 46 11.89 -18.84 -6.10
C VAL A 46 12.25 -20.15 -5.40
N LEU A 47 11.46 -20.59 -4.42
CA LEU A 47 11.70 -21.87 -3.73
C LEU A 47 11.53 -23.08 -4.68
N GLU A 48 10.52 -23.03 -5.55
CA GLU A 48 10.33 -24.07 -6.59
C GLU A 48 11.55 -24.15 -7.53
N ALA A 49 12.10 -23.02 -7.96
CA ALA A 49 13.28 -22.94 -8.82
C ALA A 49 14.54 -23.53 -8.17
N GLU A 50 14.60 -23.58 -6.82
CA GLU A 50 15.66 -24.26 -6.06
C GLU A 50 15.38 -25.78 -5.89
N GLY A 51 14.42 -26.32 -6.64
CA GLY A 51 14.08 -27.75 -6.67
C GLY A 51 13.31 -28.23 -5.43
N LEU A 52 12.54 -27.36 -4.79
CA LEU A 52 11.65 -27.70 -3.70
C LEU A 52 10.25 -27.99 -4.20
N ARG A 53 9.56 -28.93 -3.56
CA ARG A 53 8.10 -29.06 -3.69
C ARG A 53 7.44 -28.03 -2.79
N VAL A 54 6.79 -27.08 -3.39
CA VAL A 54 6.19 -25.92 -2.69
C VAL A 54 4.66 -26.00 -2.78
N ALA A 55 3.99 -25.85 -1.66
CA ALA A 55 2.54 -25.67 -1.58
C ALA A 55 2.22 -24.24 -1.11
N VAL A 56 1.11 -23.68 -1.61
CA VAL A 56 0.65 -22.33 -1.27
C VAL A 56 -0.63 -22.40 -0.47
N LEU A 57 -0.67 -21.77 0.69
CA LEU A 57 -1.85 -21.63 1.51
C LEU A 57 -2.23 -20.14 1.60
N ALA A 58 -3.13 -19.72 0.70
CA ALA A 58 -3.52 -18.34 0.52
C ALA A 58 -4.83 -18.01 1.23
N GLN A 59 -4.85 -16.99 2.07
CA GLN A 59 -5.98 -16.58 2.87
C GLN A 59 -6.66 -17.75 3.62
N PRO A 60 -5.88 -18.56 4.38
CA PRO A 60 -6.48 -19.67 5.15
C PRO A 60 -7.53 -19.17 6.13
N ASP A 61 -8.50 -20.01 6.45
CA ASP A 61 -9.33 -19.77 7.62
C ASP A 61 -8.41 -19.70 8.86
N TRP A 62 -8.50 -18.59 9.55
CA TRP A 62 -7.62 -18.26 10.67
C TRP A 62 -8.26 -18.40 12.03
N HIS A 63 -9.54 -18.82 12.08
CA HIS A 63 -10.26 -19.01 13.34
C HIS A 63 -9.70 -20.19 14.14
N ASP A 64 -9.18 -21.20 13.45
CA ASP A 64 -8.49 -22.35 14.03
C ASP A 64 -7.28 -22.76 13.18
N ALA A 65 -6.65 -23.90 13.49
CA ALA A 65 -5.48 -24.41 12.79
C ALA A 65 -5.82 -25.49 11.73
N GLU A 66 -7.09 -25.79 11.48
CA GLU A 66 -7.48 -26.91 10.61
C GLU A 66 -7.08 -26.70 9.16
N ALA A 67 -7.21 -25.46 8.64
CA ALA A 67 -6.77 -25.14 7.29
C ALA A 67 -5.26 -25.39 7.06
N PHE A 68 -4.45 -25.18 8.12
CA PHE A 68 -3.01 -25.48 8.09
C PHE A 68 -2.76 -26.99 8.17
N ARG A 69 -3.47 -27.72 9.03
CA ARG A 69 -3.35 -29.18 9.18
C ARG A 69 -3.78 -29.91 7.92
N ALA A 70 -4.78 -29.42 7.21
CA ALA A 70 -5.28 -30.01 5.96
C ALA A 70 -4.18 -30.10 4.88
N MET A 71 -3.21 -29.20 4.90
CA MET A 71 -2.07 -29.23 3.98
C MET A 71 -1.06 -30.35 4.29
N GLY A 72 -1.14 -30.97 5.48
CA GLY A 72 -0.10 -31.88 5.98
C GLY A 72 1.13 -31.13 6.47
N ARG A 73 2.14 -31.86 7.00
CA ARG A 73 3.35 -31.29 7.60
C ARG A 73 4.42 -31.03 6.53
N PRO A 74 4.94 -29.80 6.35
CA PRO A 74 6.07 -29.53 5.46
C PRO A 74 7.36 -30.15 6.01
N ARG A 75 8.27 -30.59 5.11
CA ARG A 75 9.53 -31.21 5.50
C ARG A 75 10.58 -30.20 5.97
N LEU A 76 10.61 -29.00 5.39
CA LEU A 76 11.63 -28.00 5.69
C LEU A 76 11.10 -26.86 6.56
N GLY A 77 9.91 -26.33 6.26
CA GLY A 77 9.37 -25.22 7.04
C GLY A 77 8.19 -24.49 6.41
N VAL A 78 7.71 -23.49 7.13
CA VAL A 78 6.61 -22.61 6.73
C VAL A 78 7.14 -21.20 6.52
N PHE A 79 6.84 -20.60 5.38
CA PHE A 79 7.20 -19.22 5.02
C PHE A 79 5.92 -18.38 5.05
N ILE A 80 5.85 -17.37 5.91
CA ILE A 80 4.62 -16.64 6.20
C ILE A 80 4.74 -15.17 5.82
N GLY A 81 3.73 -14.67 5.10
CA GLY A 81 3.57 -13.25 4.78
C GLY A 81 2.15 -12.76 4.95
N ALA A 82 1.97 -11.51 5.30
CA ALA A 82 0.65 -10.89 5.45
C ALA A 82 0.00 -10.46 4.11
N GLY A 83 0.69 -10.62 3.00
CA GLY A 83 0.28 -10.19 1.67
C GLY A 83 1.06 -8.98 1.15
N ASN A 84 0.60 -8.41 0.04
CA ASN A 84 1.23 -7.26 -0.62
C ASN A 84 1.06 -5.94 0.15
N LEU A 85 0.05 -5.86 0.99
CA LEU A 85 -0.19 -4.74 1.90
C LEU A 85 -0.05 -5.19 3.35
N ASP A 86 0.24 -4.24 4.22
CA ASP A 86 0.04 -4.39 5.64
C ASP A 86 -1.43 -4.69 5.93
N SER A 87 -1.73 -5.71 6.75
CA SER A 87 -3.11 -6.17 6.98
C SER A 87 -3.99 -5.08 7.58
N MET A 88 -3.43 -4.25 8.48
CA MET A 88 -4.16 -3.13 9.08
C MET A 88 -4.45 -2.03 8.06
N VAL A 89 -3.50 -1.75 7.13
CA VAL A 89 -3.71 -0.80 6.02
C VAL A 89 -4.73 -1.34 5.02
N ALA A 90 -4.75 -2.65 4.78
CA ALA A 90 -5.75 -3.28 3.92
C ALA A 90 -7.17 -3.18 4.52
N HIS A 91 -7.30 -3.26 5.84
CA HIS A 91 -8.61 -3.26 6.51
C HIS A 91 -9.14 -1.87 6.86
N TYR A 92 -8.27 -0.91 7.16
CA TYR A 92 -8.69 0.38 7.72
C TYR A 92 -8.17 1.57 6.92
N THR A 93 -8.95 2.65 6.94
CA THR A 93 -8.54 3.97 6.45
C THR A 93 -7.68 4.69 7.49
N ALA A 94 -7.04 5.80 7.12
CA ALA A 94 -6.32 6.66 8.06
C ALA A 94 -7.22 7.23 9.18
N ALA A 95 -8.54 7.31 8.98
CA ALA A 95 -9.51 7.66 10.01
C ALA A 95 -10.00 6.44 10.83
N LYS A 96 -9.26 5.33 10.83
CA LYS A 96 -9.56 4.05 11.53
C LYS A 96 -10.95 3.46 11.17
N ARG A 97 -11.52 3.81 10.02
CA ARG A 97 -12.78 3.24 9.53
C ARG A 97 -12.49 2.00 8.71
N ARG A 98 -13.26 0.93 8.94
CA ARG A 98 -13.13 -0.31 8.16
C ARG A 98 -13.46 -0.05 6.69
N ARG A 99 -12.63 -0.63 5.79
CA ARG A 99 -12.87 -0.55 4.35
C ARG A 99 -14.00 -1.50 3.97
N SER A 100 -14.78 -1.13 2.95
CA SER A 100 -15.89 -1.92 2.43
C SER A 100 -15.47 -2.94 1.38
N GLU A 101 -14.27 -2.82 0.82
CA GLU A 101 -13.74 -3.69 -0.23
C GLU A 101 -12.27 -4.03 0.04
N ASP A 102 -11.88 -5.27 -0.28
CA ASP A 102 -10.50 -5.74 -0.32
C ASP A 102 -10.18 -6.30 -1.71
N PHE A 103 -9.42 -5.55 -2.51
CA PHE A 103 -9.07 -5.91 -3.89
C PHE A 103 -8.17 -7.15 -3.99
N TYR A 104 -7.47 -7.51 -2.91
CA TYR A 104 -6.61 -8.68 -2.83
C TYR A 104 -7.33 -9.93 -2.36
N SER A 105 -8.65 -9.85 -2.20
CA SER A 105 -9.52 -10.97 -1.80
C SER A 105 -10.50 -11.32 -2.91
N PRO A 106 -10.98 -12.58 -2.99
CA PRO A 106 -11.92 -13.01 -4.01
C PRO A 106 -13.19 -12.17 -3.99
N GLY A 107 -13.64 -11.68 -5.16
CA GLY A 107 -14.84 -10.86 -5.29
C GLY A 107 -14.83 -9.58 -4.44
N LYS A 108 -13.66 -9.06 -4.08
CA LYS A 108 -13.45 -7.88 -3.19
C LYS A 108 -13.96 -8.08 -1.76
N ARG A 109 -14.13 -9.31 -1.29
CA ARG A 109 -14.66 -9.60 0.05
C ARG A 109 -13.69 -9.13 1.13
N THR A 110 -14.20 -8.40 2.11
CA THR A 110 -13.45 -8.02 3.32
C THR A 110 -13.51 -9.12 4.38
N GLY A 111 -12.49 -9.18 5.25
CA GLY A 111 -12.45 -10.13 6.37
C GLY A 111 -11.91 -11.52 6.01
N CYS A 112 -11.37 -11.71 4.80
CA CYS A 112 -10.71 -12.97 4.42
C CYS A 112 -9.34 -13.14 5.08
N ARG A 113 -8.74 -12.09 5.59
CA ARG A 113 -7.51 -12.13 6.41
C ARG A 113 -7.80 -11.56 7.79
N PRO A 114 -7.04 -11.93 8.84
CA PRO A 114 -7.16 -11.33 10.16
C PRO A 114 -6.46 -9.96 10.23
N ASP A 115 -6.81 -9.17 11.25
CA ASP A 115 -6.01 -8.04 11.67
C ASP A 115 -4.64 -8.55 12.17
N ARG A 116 -3.55 -7.85 11.85
CA ARG A 116 -2.17 -8.27 12.14
C ARG A 116 -1.90 -9.71 11.67
N ALA A 117 -2.20 -9.95 10.40
CA ALA A 117 -2.23 -11.27 9.79
C ALA A 117 -0.92 -12.06 9.98
N ALA A 118 0.23 -11.40 9.93
CA ALA A 118 1.52 -12.02 10.18
C ALA A 118 1.59 -12.74 11.53
N ILE A 119 1.12 -12.10 12.59
CA ILE A 119 1.11 -12.66 13.95
C ILE A 119 0.14 -13.83 14.03
N VAL A 120 -1.08 -13.66 13.53
CA VAL A 120 -2.13 -14.69 13.60
C VAL A 120 -1.73 -15.94 12.83
N TYR A 121 -1.21 -15.79 11.62
CA TYR A 121 -0.78 -16.94 10.81
C TYR A 121 0.41 -17.69 11.44
N CYS A 122 1.37 -16.98 12.06
CA CYS A 122 2.45 -17.64 12.79
C CYS A 122 1.91 -18.46 13.98
N ASN A 123 0.94 -17.92 14.73
CA ASN A 123 0.32 -18.65 15.82
C ASN A 123 -0.43 -19.90 15.31
N ARG A 124 -1.20 -19.79 14.22
CA ARG A 124 -1.91 -20.95 13.63
C ARG A 124 -0.95 -21.99 13.05
N ALA A 125 0.11 -21.58 12.39
CA ALA A 125 1.13 -22.49 11.91
C ALA A 125 1.85 -23.22 13.06
N ARG A 126 2.18 -22.51 14.14
CA ARG A 126 2.78 -23.10 15.34
C ARG A 126 1.85 -24.09 16.04
N GLU A 127 0.57 -23.76 16.13
CA GLU A 127 -0.47 -24.65 16.66
C GLU A 127 -0.65 -25.91 15.79
N ALA A 128 -0.60 -25.76 14.45
CA ALA A 128 -0.79 -26.86 13.52
C ALA A 128 0.39 -27.84 13.52
N PHE A 129 1.63 -27.32 13.49
CA PHE A 129 2.81 -28.10 13.18
C PHE A 129 3.76 -28.34 14.36
N GLY A 130 3.53 -27.69 15.51
CA GLY A 130 4.36 -27.81 16.71
C GLY A 130 5.70 -27.04 16.63
N PRO A 131 6.55 -27.22 17.66
CA PRO A 131 7.79 -26.43 17.79
C PRO A 131 8.90 -26.82 16.81
N ASP A 132 8.87 -28.03 16.25
CA ASP A 132 9.97 -28.58 15.45
C ASP A 132 9.94 -28.13 13.98
N VAL A 133 8.84 -27.55 13.51
CA VAL A 133 8.74 -27.03 12.15
C VAL A 133 9.21 -25.59 12.13
N PRO A 134 10.27 -25.25 11.40
CA PRO A 134 10.74 -23.88 11.25
C PRO A 134 9.66 -22.97 10.67
N ILE A 135 9.44 -21.81 11.29
CA ILE A 135 8.56 -20.74 10.78
C ILE A 135 9.41 -19.53 10.45
N ILE A 136 9.41 -19.18 9.18
CA ILE A 136 10.10 -18.02 8.62
C ILE A 136 9.07 -16.95 8.31
N LEU A 137 9.13 -15.84 9.02
CA LEU A 137 8.22 -14.71 8.85
C LEU A 137 8.82 -13.68 7.91
N GLY A 138 8.06 -13.23 6.91
CA GLY A 138 8.52 -12.23 5.94
C GLY A 138 7.44 -11.24 5.54
N SER A 139 7.61 -10.64 4.37
CA SER A 139 6.76 -9.64 3.74
C SER A 139 6.82 -8.22 4.34
N LEU A 140 6.00 -7.33 3.77
CA LEU A 140 5.97 -5.91 4.13
C LEU A 140 5.63 -5.70 5.61
N GLU A 141 4.57 -6.34 6.11
CA GLU A 141 4.10 -6.17 7.49
C GLU A 141 5.19 -6.52 8.51
N ALA A 142 5.92 -7.62 8.29
CA ALA A 142 7.03 -8.03 9.14
C ALA A 142 8.22 -7.07 9.04
N SER A 143 8.57 -6.64 7.84
CA SER A 143 9.66 -5.68 7.61
C SER A 143 9.45 -4.37 8.35
N LEU A 144 8.21 -3.86 8.37
CA LEU A 144 7.87 -2.59 9.00
C LEU A 144 7.80 -2.67 10.52
N ARG A 145 7.60 -3.87 11.08
CA ARG A 145 7.47 -4.12 12.52
C ARG A 145 8.64 -4.90 13.11
N ARG A 146 9.78 -4.90 12.43
CA ARG A 146 10.96 -5.67 12.87
C ARG A 146 11.63 -5.13 14.13
N PHE A 147 11.38 -3.86 14.49
CA PHE A 147 11.81 -3.22 15.73
C PHE A 147 10.62 -2.90 16.64
N ALA A 148 10.87 -2.40 17.83
CA ALA A 148 9.84 -1.73 18.62
C ALA A 148 9.25 -0.58 17.79
N HIS A 149 7.94 -0.50 17.70
CA HIS A 149 7.29 0.40 16.75
C HIS A 149 6.00 0.98 17.31
N TYR A 150 5.68 2.23 16.91
CA TYR A 150 4.40 2.82 17.20
C TYR A 150 3.28 2.16 16.37
N ASP A 151 2.31 1.57 17.05
CA ASP A 151 1.08 1.04 16.45
C ASP A 151 -0.01 2.12 16.47
N TYR A 152 -0.40 2.57 15.28
CA TYR A 152 -1.37 3.64 15.10
C TYR A 152 -2.76 3.26 15.63
N TRP A 153 -3.17 1.99 15.55
CA TRP A 153 -4.51 1.55 15.94
C TRP A 153 -4.68 1.46 17.44
N ASP A 154 -3.66 0.98 18.14
CA ASP A 154 -3.63 0.87 19.60
C ASP A 154 -3.14 2.18 20.27
N ASP A 155 -2.62 3.15 19.49
CA ASP A 155 -2.00 4.40 19.94
C ASP A 155 -0.91 4.15 21.01
N SER A 156 -0.09 3.12 20.78
CA SER A 156 0.94 2.69 21.72
C SER A 156 2.19 2.18 20.99
N VAL A 157 3.32 2.15 21.70
CA VAL A 157 4.54 1.50 21.22
C VAL A 157 4.43 0.01 21.51
N ARG A 158 4.52 -0.82 20.48
CA ARG A 158 4.58 -2.28 20.56
C ARG A 158 6.01 -2.77 20.42
N ARG A 159 6.31 -3.89 21.03
CA ARG A 159 7.59 -4.59 20.83
C ARG A 159 7.71 -5.12 19.38
N ALA A 160 8.91 -5.50 18.99
CA ALA A 160 9.15 -6.07 17.67
C ALA A 160 8.25 -7.28 17.41
N ILE A 161 7.83 -7.45 16.15
CA ILE A 161 6.83 -8.47 15.75
C ILE A 161 7.23 -9.91 16.14
N LEU A 162 8.51 -10.22 16.17
CA LEU A 162 9.01 -11.55 16.58
C LEU A 162 8.69 -11.91 18.04
N PHE A 163 8.44 -10.93 18.91
CA PHE A 163 8.01 -11.21 20.30
C PHE A 163 6.53 -11.56 20.38
N ASP A 164 5.73 -11.18 19.39
CA ASP A 164 4.29 -11.45 19.33
C ASP A 164 3.95 -12.61 18.37
N ALA A 165 4.81 -12.87 17.38
CA ALA A 165 4.68 -13.95 16.42
C ALA A 165 5.67 -15.08 16.76
N PRO A 166 5.21 -16.33 16.99
CA PRO A 166 6.08 -17.46 17.31
C PRO A 166 6.83 -17.97 16.06
N ALA A 167 7.54 -17.06 15.37
CA ALA A 167 8.43 -17.36 14.25
C ALA A 167 9.86 -17.53 14.76
N ASP A 168 10.63 -18.38 14.07
CA ASP A 168 12.02 -18.69 14.44
C ASP A 168 12.99 -17.69 13.80
N LEU A 169 12.65 -17.18 12.62
CA LEU A 169 13.46 -16.23 11.87
C LEU A 169 12.56 -15.22 11.13
N LEU A 170 12.97 -13.98 11.11
CA LEU A 170 12.35 -12.94 10.30
C LEU A 170 13.22 -12.67 9.09
N VAL A 171 12.61 -12.53 7.91
CA VAL A 171 13.22 -12.04 6.68
C VAL A 171 12.61 -10.69 6.35
N TYR A 172 13.42 -9.66 6.22
CA TYR A 172 12.94 -8.32 5.90
C TYR A 172 13.53 -7.78 4.59
N GLY A 173 12.88 -6.80 4.03
CA GLY A 173 13.27 -6.24 2.75
C GLY A 173 12.87 -7.13 1.58
N MET A 174 13.68 -7.10 0.52
CA MET A 174 13.53 -7.98 -0.65
C MET A 174 14.18 -9.32 -0.32
N GLY A 175 13.37 -10.28 0.08
CA GLY A 175 13.79 -11.46 0.82
C GLY A 175 14.24 -12.67 -0.03
N GLU A 176 14.35 -12.58 -1.36
CA GLU A 176 14.60 -13.74 -2.22
C GLU A 176 15.92 -14.42 -1.89
N ALA A 177 17.02 -13.66 -1.80
CA ALA A 177 18.35 -14.23 -1.51
C ALA A 177 18.41 -14.89 -0.12
N ALA A 178 17.87 -14.21 0.91
CA ALA A 178 17.81 -14.77 2.27
C ALA A 178 16.93 -16.04 2.32
N THR A 179 15.80 -16.06 1.60
CA THR A 179 14.91 -17.22 1.52
C THR A 179 15.60 -18.42 0.87
N ILE A 180 16.34 -18.21 -0.22
CA ILE A 180 17.12 -19.25 -0.89
C ILE A 180 18.18 -19.82 0.06
N GLU A 181 18.94 -18.98 0.73
CA GLU A 181 20.00 -19.41 1.66
C GLU A 181 19.41 -20.18 2.85
N ILE A 182 18.32 -19.71 3.44
CA ILE A 182 17.60 -20.42 4.51
C ILE A 182 17.14 -21.81 4.01
N ALA A 183 16.52 -21.87 2.85
CA ALA A 183 16.04 -23.13 2.27
C ALA A 183 17.18 -24.12 2.02
N HIS A 184 18.30 -23.66 1.49
CA HIS A 184 19.51 -24.49 1.28
C HIS A 184 20.08 -25.02 2.59
N ARG A 185 20.13 -24.21 3.65
CA ARG A 185 20.60 -24.62 4.98
C ARG A 185 19.65 -25.64 5.62
N LEU A 186 18.33 -25.44 5.49
CA LEU A 186 17.32 -26.39 5.96
C LEU A 186 17.41 -27.73 5.21
N LYS A 187 17.65 -27.74 3.88
CA LYS A 187 17.92 -28.97 3.12
C LYS A 187 19.13 -29.71 3.66
N LYS A 188 20.17 -29.03 4.14
CA LYS A 188 21.36 -29.60 4.79
C LYS A 188 21.09 -29.95 6.26
N LYS A 189 19.85 -29.91 6.73
CA LYS A 189 19.42 -30.17 8.12
C LYS A 189 20.09 -29.28 9.17
N GLN A 190 20.52 -28.07 8.77
CA GLN A 190 20.99 -27.08 9.73
C GLN A 190 19.78 -26.53 10.51
N SER A 191 19.94 -26.39 11.82
CA SER A 191 18.89 -25.78 12.67
C SER A 191 18.70 -24.31 12.33
N VAL A 192 17.45 -23.85 12.19
CA VAL A 192 17.10 -22.46 11.97
C VAL A 192 17.65 -21.53 13.06
N HIS A 193 17.74 -22.02 14.30
CA HIS A 193 18.26 -21.26 15.44
C HIS A 193 19.77 -20.97 15.37
N THR A 194 20.50 -21.64 14.46
CA THR A 194 21.93 -21.37 14.21
C THR A 194 22.18 -20.45 13.02
N MET A 195 21.14 -20.01 12.33
CA MET A 195 21.22 -19.15 11.14
C MET A 195 21.29 -17.67 11.54
N THR A 196 22.34 -17.29 12.28
CA THR A 196 22.52 -15.92 12.83
C THR A 196 23.35 -15.01 11.93
N ASP A 197 23.81 -15.49 10.78
CA ASP A 197 24.78 -14.87 9.88
C ASP A 197 24.23 -14.55 8.48
N ILE A 198 22.91 -14.57 8.32
CA ILE A 198 22.26 -14.25 7.03
C ILE A 198 21.87 -12.78 7.00
N PRO A 199 22.37 -11.95 6.06
CA PRO A 199 21.93 -10.56 5.91
C PRO A 199 20.42 -10.47 5.56
N GLY A 200 19.76 -9.41 6.01
CA GLY A 200 18.32 -9.21 5.76
C GLY A 200 17.43 -10.08 6.65
N THR A 201 17.97 -10.64 7.75
CA THR A 201 17.21 -11.44 8.71
C THR A 201 17.21 -10.84 10.12
N GLY A 202 16.33 -11.34 10.96
CA GLY A 202 16.29 -11.01 12.39
C GLY A 202 15.82 -12.19 13.21
N TYR A 203 16.26 -12.24 14.46
CA TYR A 203 15.96 -13.34 15.39
C TYR A 203 15.97 -12.86 16.84
N ILE A 204 15.43 -13.67 17.74
CA ILE A 204 15.47 -13.43 19.18
C ILE A 204 16.48 -14.38 19.81
N THR A 205 17.30 -13.86 20.73
CA THR A 205 18.26 -14.64 21.51
C THR A 205 18.29 -14.21 22.97
N ARG A 206 18.84 -15.09 23.83
CA ARG A 206 19.20 -14.72 25.22
C ARG A 206 20.65 -14.28 25.35
N ASP A 207 21.48 -14.61 24.37
CA ASP A 207 22.90 -14.26 24.33
C ASP A 207 23.18 -13.41 23.08
N PRO A 208 23.41 -12.08 23.22
CA PRO A 208 23.68 -11.21 22.09
C PRO A 208 25.04 -11.50 21.41
N SER A 209 25.96 -12.22 22.08
CA SER A 209 27.27 -12.56 21.51
C SER A 209 27.20 -13.50 20.32
N VAL A 210 26.06 -14.15 20.08
CA VAL A 210 25.81 -14.97 18.87
C VAL A 210 25.71 -14.15 17.58
N CYS A 211 25.56 -12.84 17.67
CA CYS A 211 25.57 -11.94 16.52
C CYS A 211 26.91 -12.02 15.80
N LYS A 212 26.88 -12.28 14.48
CA LYS A 212 28.09 -12.48 13.66
C LYS A 212 28.55 -11.22 12.93
N PHE A 213 27.79 -10.14 13.04
CA PHE A 213 28.08 -8.87 12.39
C PHE A 213 28.55 -7.83 13.40
N ASP A 214 29.29 -6.83 12.91
CA ASP A 214 29.48 -5.61 13.68
C ASP A 214 28.12 -5.01 14.02
N HIS A 215 27.94 -4.55 15.26
CA HIS A 215 26.62 -4.21 15.75
C HIS A 215 26.58 -2.96 16.61
N ILE A 216 25.39 -2.39 16.74
CA ILE A 216 25.05 -1.30 17.63
C ILE A 216 23.87 -1.72 18.51
N THR A 217 23.90 -1.31 19.78
CA THR A 217 22.80 -1.53 20.71
C THR A 217 21.87 -0.34 20.70
N LEU A 218 20.59 -0.59 20.44
CA LEU A 218 19.51 0.39 20.54
C LEU A 218 19.04 0.51 22.00
N PRO A 219 18.38 1.61 22.38
CA PRO A 219 17.60 1.67 23.61
C PRO A 219 16.63 0.48 23.69
N SER A 220 16.37 -0.02 24.92
CA SER A 220 15.48 -1.17 25.12
C SER A 220 14.04 -0.86 24.66
N PHE A 221 13.25 -1.92 24.47
CA PHE A 221 11.82 -1.75 24.20
C PHE A 221 11.14 -0.91 25.28
N GLU A 222 11.47 -1.16 26.53
CA GLU A 222 10.93 -0.45 27.69
C GLU A 222 11.27 1.04 27.61
N ASP A 223 12.54 1.37 27.30
CA ASP A 223 12.99 2.76 27.17
C ASP A 223 12.25 3.50 26.04
N VAL A 224 12.17 2.89 24.84
CA VAL A 224 11.50 3.53 23.69
C VAL A 224 9.98 3.60 23.85
N ARG A 225 9.39 2.72 24.65
CA ARG A 225 7.97 2.77 25.00
C ARG A 225 7.66 3.97 25.92
N ASP A 226 8.52 4.19 26.89
CA ASP A 226 8.25 5.13 27.98
C ASP A 226 8.85 6.53 27.71
N ASP A 227 9.87 6.65 26.85
CA ASP A 227 10.52 7.91 26.49
C ASP A 227 10.47 8.18 24.98
N LYS A 228 9.72 9.23 24.59
CA LYS A 228 9.57 9.67 23.19
C LYS A 228 10.88 10.15 22.57
N ARG A 229 11.83 10.66 23.37
CA ARG A 229 13.12 11.10 22.86
C ARG A 229 13.98 9.90 22.50
N LEU A 230 14.01 8.88 23.36
CA LEU A 230 14.71 7.63 23.08
C LEU A 230 14.09 6.87 21.89
N TYR A 231 12.76 6.94 21.74
CA TYR A 231 12.10 6.44 20.52
C TYR A 231 12.60 7.15 19.25
N ALA A 232 12.72 8.49 19.28
CA ALA A 232 13.22 9.25 18.13
C ALA A 232 14.70 8.96 17.85
N GLU A 233 15.53 8.76 18.87
CA GLU A 233 16.95 8.39 18.75
C GLU A 233 17.10 6.98 18.17
N ALA A 234 16.29 6.01 18.61
CA ALA A 234 16.25 4.66 18.04
C ALA A 234 15.87 4.71 16.57
N THR A 235 14.77 5.42 16.20
CA THR A 235 14.34 5.57 14.81
C THR A 235 15.42 6.20 13.93
N ARG A 236 16.13 7.21 14.41
CA ARG A 236 17.26 7.83 13.70
C ARG A 236 18.35 6.81 13.41
N THR A 237 18.69 5.97 14.39
CA THR A 237 19.71 4.93 14.25
C THR A 237 19.26 3.83 13.29
N GLU A 238 18.03 3.33 13.44
CA GLU A 238 17.43 2.33 12.53
C GLU A 238 17.47 2.79 11.07
N TYR A 239 17.17 4.08 10.84
CA TYR A 239 17.17 4.64 9.49
C TYR A 239 18.58 4.83 8.94
N ALA A 240 19.55 5.18 9.79
CA ALA A 240 20.95 5.35 9.40
C ALA A 240 21.63 4.01 9.09
N GLU A 241 21.34 2.95 9.85
CA GLU A 241 21.89 1.61 9.65
C GLU A 241 21.12 0.80 8.59
N HIS A 242 20.00 1.32 8.06
CA HIS A 242 19.28 0.68 6.96
C HIS A 242 19.97 0.91 5.60
N ASP A 243 21.19 0.41 5.50
CA ASP A 243 22.07 0.57 4.34
C ASP A 243 22.83 -0.74 4.07
N PRO A 244 22.70 -1.36 2.88
CA PRO A 244 23.31 -2.66 2.61
C PRO A 244 24.84 -2.64 2.48
N VAL A 245 25.46 -1.45 2.32
CA VAL A 245 26.92 -1.32 2.11
C VAL A 245 27.65 -1.09 3.44
N ARG A 246 27.08 -0.29 4.34
CA ARG A 246 27.73 0.15 5.58
C ARG A 246 26.94 -0.10 6.85
N GLY A 247 25.70 -0.58 6.71
CA GLY A 247 24.83 -0.83 7.86
C GLY A 247 25.38 -1.94 8.74
N ARG A 248 25.25 -1.74 10.06
CA ARG A 248 25.61 -2.73 11.08
C ARG A 248 24.37 -3.50 11.52
N ALA A 249 24.58 -4.62 12.21
CA ALA A 249 23.49 -5.26 12.93
C ALA A 249 23.01 -4.36 14.07
N MET A 250 21.74 -4.49 14.43
CA MET A 250 21.14 -3.73 15.53
C MET A 250 20.58 -4.69 16.57
N ILE A 251 20.96 -4.48 17.84
CA ILE A 251 20.52 -5.27 18.98
C ILE A 251 19.60 -4.42 19.83
N GLN A 252 18.36 -4.85 20.05
CA GLN A 252 17.41 -4.18 20.92
C GLN A 252 17.03 -5.09 22.10
N PRO A 253 17.38 -4.72 23.35
CA PRO A 253 16.92 -5.43 24.55
C PRO A 253 15.39 -5.36 24.68
N CYS A 254 14.76 -6.45 25.11
CA CYS A 254 13.32 -6.52 25.34
C CYS A 254 12.98 -7.67 26.29
N GLU A 255 12.41 -7.40 27.43
CA GLU A 255 11.91 -8.39 28.39
C GLU A 255 12.93 -9.50 28.73
N GLY A 256 14.19 -9.12 29.02
CA GLY A 256 15.28 -10.05 29.37
C GLY A 256 15.78 -10.91 28.21
N ARG A 257 15.42 -10.62 26.98
CA ARG A 257 15.92 -11.18 25.72
C ARG A 257 16.41 -10.08 24.80
N TYR A 258 17.00 -10.45 23.70
CA TYR A 258 17.54 -9.54 22.70
C TYR A 258 16.96 -9.86 21.33
N LEU A 259 16.40 -8.83 20.71
CA LEU A 259 16.16 -8.82 19.27
C LEU A 259 17.49 -8.51 18.58
N VAL A 260 17.86 -9.31 17.61
CA VAL A 260 19.00 -9.05 16.70
C VAL A 260 18.46 -8.88 15.31
N ILE A 261 18.70 -7.72 14.69
CA ILE A 261 18.41 -7.47 13.28
C ILE A 261 19.76 -7.35 12.55
N ASN A 262 20.05 -8.32 11.71
CA ASN A 262 21.25 -8.35 10.88
C ASN A 262 21.24 -7.18 9.88
N PRO A 263 22.40 -6.80 9.29
CA PRO A 263 22.45 -5.76 8.26
C PRO A 263 21.51 -6.08 7.09
N PRO A 264 21.00 -5.07 6.36
CA PRO A 264 20.22 -5.31 5.15
C PRO A 264 21.00 -6.16 4.14
N ALA A 265 20.31 -7.08 3.47
CA ALA A 265 20.91 -7.80 2.35
C ALA A 265 21.24 -6.83 1.21
N MET A 266 22.31 -7.12 0.46
CA MET A 266 22.57 -6.42 -0.81
C MET A 266 21.38 -6.63 -1.75
N PRO A 267 20.94 -5.58 -2.47
CA PRO A 267 19.91 -5.75 -3.48
C PRO A 267 20.37 -6.76 -4.55
N LEU A 268 19.43 -7.55 -5.04
CA LEU A 268 19.70 -8.45 -6.17
C LEU A 268 20.30 -7.66 -7.34
N ASP A 269 21.33 -8.20 -7.97
CA ASP A 269 21.89 -7.61 -9.17
C ASP A 269 20.97 -7.79 -10.40
N THR A 270 21.34 -7.25 -11.55
CA THR A 270 20.56 -7.36 -12.78
C THR A 270 20.30 -8.81 -13.19
N ARG A 271 21.30 -9.70 -13.06
CA ARG A 271 21.18 -11.09 -13.45
C ARG A 271 20.23 -11.86 -12.51
N GLU A 272 20.34 -11.60 -11.24
CA GLU A 272 19.47 -12.20 -10.22
C GLU A 272 18.01 -11.72 -10.38
N LEU A 273 17.81 -10.40 -10.62
CA LEU A 273 16.49 -9.84 -10.91
C LEU A 273 15.87 -10.44 -12.18
N ASP A 274 16.67 -10.60 -13.24
CA ASP A 274 16.21 -11.24 -14.46
C ASP A 274 15.79 -12.70 -14.18
N ARG A 275 16.59 -13.47 -13.41
CA ARG A 275 16.24 -14.83 -13.02
C ARG A 275 14.89 -14.89 -12.29
N VAL A 276 14.69 -14.03 -11.32
CA VAL A 276 13.42 -13.97 -10.55
C VAL A 276 12.23 -13.59 -11.44
N ALA A 277 12.43 -12.66 -12.36
CA ALA A 277 11.36 -12.18 -13.24
C ALA A 277 11.00 -13.18 -14.35
N ASP A 278 11.96 -14.00 -14.78
CA ASP A 278 11.80 -15.01 -15.82
C ASP A 278 11.23 -16.35 -15.29
N LEU A 279 10.88 -16.45 -13.98
CA LEU A 279 10.22 -17.62 -13.43
C LEU A 279 8.84 -17.84 -14.06
N PRO A 280 8.30 -19.07 -14.06
CA PRO A 280 7.11 -19.44 -14.83
C PRO A 280 5.81 -18.97 -14.18
N TYR A 281 5.63 -17.64 -14.04
CA TYR A 281 4.39 -17.07 -13.54
C TYR A 281 3.26 -17.21 -14.56
N THR A 282 2.08 -17.67 -14.10
CA THR A 282 0.88 -17.77 -14.95
C THR A 282 0.27 -16.41 -15.29
N ARG A 283 0.54 -15.38 -14.52
CA ARG A 283 -0.03 -14.01 -14.59
C ARG A 283 -1.55 -13.99 -14.44
N GLU A 284 -2.09 -14.95 -13.67
CA GLU A 284 -3.50 -15.09 -13.36
C GLU A 284 -3.73 -15.46 -11.89
N TRP A 285 -4.98 -15.33 -11.43
CA TRP A 285 -5.41 -15.90 -10.16
C TRP A 285 -5.63 -17.40 -10.30
N HIS A 286 -5.47 -18.12 -9.20
CA HIS A 286 -5.75 -19.55 -9.17
C HIS A 286 -7.22 -19.84 -9.51
N PRO A 287 -7.54 -20.85 -10.37
CA PRO A 287 -8.90 -21.12 -10.84
C PRO A 287 -9.96 -21.33 -9.76
N MET A 288 -9.57 -21.71 -8.54
CA MET A 288 -10.47 -21.85 -7.38
C MET A 288 -11.27 -20.56 -7.09
N TYR A 289 -10.82 -19.39 -7.54
CA TYR A 289 -11.49 -18.11 -7.31
C TYR A 289 -12.48 -17.70 -8.38
N GLU A 290 -12.56 -18.39 -9.50
CA GLU A 290 -13.51 -18.06 -10.58
C GLU A 290 -14.97 -18.03 -10.10
N PRO A 291 -15.47 -19.05 -9.33
CA PRO A 291 -16.83 -19.02 -8.81
C PRO A 291 -17.10 -17.88 -7.82
N LEU A 292 -16.04 -17.31 -7.27
CA LEU A 292 -16.08 -16.21 -6.29
C LEU A 292 -15.93 -14.81 -6.91
N GLY A 293 -15.83 -14.72 -8.26
CA GLY A 293 -15.66 -13.46 -9.00
C GLY A 293 -14.21 -13.04 -9.19
N GLY A 294 -13.25 -13.97 -9.07
CA GLY A 294 -11.83 -13.73 -9.29
C GLY A 294 -11.16 -12.83 -8.23
N VAL A 295 -9.94 -12.38 -8.50
CA VAL A 295 -9.14 -11.50 -7.62
C VAL A 295 -8.86 -10.18 -8.33
N PRO A 296 -9.59 -9.10 -8.04
CA PRO A 296 -9.53 -7.86 -8.83
C PRO A 296 -8.18 -7.16 -8.88
N ALA A 297 -7.30 -7.39 -7.89
CA ALA A 297 -5.95 -6.80 -7.87
C ALA A 297 -5.11 -7.15 -9.11
N ILE A 298 -5.37 -8.27 -9.79
CA ILE A 298 -4.65 -8.65 -11.01
C ILE A 298 -4.92 -7.70 -12.18
N GLU A 299 -6.10 -7.08 -12.24
CA GLU A 299 -6.50 -6.23 -13.37
C GLU A 299 -5.57 -5.04 -13.56
N GLU A 300 -5.02 -4.53 -12.45
CA GLU A 300 -4.07 -3.41 -12.48
C GLU A 300 -2.68 -3.82 -12.98
N VAL A 301 -2.29 -5.08 -12.79
CA VAL A 301 -0.91 -5.52 -12.99
C VAL A 301 -0.73 -6.62 -14.05
N ARG A 302 -1.78 -7.30 -14.51
CA ARG A 302 -1.70 -8.43 -15.46
C ARG A 302 -0.78 -8.16 -16.65
N PHE A 303 -0.85 -6.98 -17.22
CA PHE A 303 -0.02 -6.54 -18.34
C PHE A 303 0.91 -5.39 -17.98
N SER A 304 1.40 -5.38 -16.75
CA SER A 304 2.44 -4.46 -16.30
C SER A 304 3.78 -5.19 -16.15
N VAL A 305 4.85 -4.42 -16.21
CA VAL A 305 6.22 -4.89 -15.95
C VAL A 305 6.84 -4.05 -14.84
N ILE A 306 7.42 -4.72 -13.85
CA ILE A 306 8.30 -4.09 -12.86
C ILE A 306 9.73 -4.23 -13.38
N HIS A 307 10.35 -3.11 -13.76
CA HIS A 307 11.69 -3.14 -14.33
C HIS A 307 12.80 -2.74 -13.36
N ASN A 308 12.46 -2.22 -12.18
CA ASN A 308 13.42 -1.78 -11.15
C ASN A 308 12.91 -2.03 -9.75
N ARG A 309 13.80 -2.04 -8.78
CA ARG A 309 13.55 -2.09 -7.34
C ARG A 309 14.34 -1.02 -6.62
N GLY A 310 13.90 -0.67 -5.39
CA GLY A 310 14.49 0.39 -4.59
C GLY A 310 13.98 1.79 -4.94
N CYS A 311 14.19 2.75 -4.04
CA CYS A 311 13.78 4.14 -4.26
C CYS A 311 14.67 5.11 -3.47
N PHE A 312 15.53 5.87 -4.13
CA PHE A 312 16.34 6.90 -3.47
C PHE A 312 15.59 8.22 -3.23
N GLY A 313 14.31 8.27 -3.57
CA GLY A 313 13.47 9.44 -3.29
C GLY A 313 13.41 9.84 -1.83
N GLY A 314 13.48 8.84 -0.93
CA GLY A 314 13.68 9.06 0.50
C GLY A 314 12.58 9.85 1.21
N CYS A 315 11.33 9.84 0.67
CA CYS A 315 10.19 10.51 1.32
C CYS A 315 9.98 9.96 2.72
N ASN A 316 9.88 10.83 3.71
CA ASN A 316 9.88 10.48 5.13
C ASN A 316 8.65 9.68 5.60
N PHE A 317 7.55 9.75 4.85
CA PHE A 317 6.31 9.02 5.13
C PHE A 317 6.20 7.68 4.39
N CYS A 318 7.14 7.37 3.49
CA CYS A 318 7.01 6.24 2.58
C CYS A 318 7.71 4.99 3.12
N ALA A 319 6.95 3.91 3.26
CA ALA A 319 7.47 2.61 3.69
C ALA A 319 8.39 1.92 2.66
N LEU A 320 8.32 2.31 1.38
CA LEU A 320 9.10 1.66 0.32
C LEU A 320 10.62 1.75 0.55
N ALA A 321 11.11 2.92 0.97
CA ALA A 321 12.53 3.09 1.27
C ALA A 321 12.99 2.20 2.44
N PHE A 322 12.11 1.95 3.42
CA PHE A 322 12.40 1.11 4.58
C PHE A 322 12.20 -0.40 4.32
N HIS A 323 11.44 -0.76 3.29
CA HIS A 323 11.23 -2.14 2.86
C HIS A 323 12.17 -2.55 1.72
N GLN A 324 12.15 -1.82 0.58
CA GLN A 324 12.94 -2.17 -0.60
C GLN A 324 14.37 -1.60 -0.58
N GLY A 325 14.65 -0.69 0.35
CA GLY A 325 15.92 0.04 0.37
C GLY A 325 15.94 1.23 -0.59
N ARG A 326 17.06 1.97 -0.54
CA ARG A 326 17.25 3.20 -1.32
C ARG A 326 18.23 3.05 -2.50
N MET A 327 18.83 1.88 -2.66
CA MET A 327 19.69 1.56 -3.79
C MET A 327 18.85 0.98 -4.93
N ILE A 328 19.00 1.57 -6.11
CA ILE A 328 18.28 1.10 -7.30
C ILE A 328 19.03 -0.04 -7.96
N THR A 329 18.29 -1.09 -8.27
CA THR A 329 18.71 -2.16 -9.17
C THR A 329 17.65 -2.39 -10.24
N SER A 330 18.08 -2.75 -11.45
CA SER A 330 17.18 -2.85 -12.59
C SER A 330 17.42 -4.13 -13.39
N ARG A 331 16.33 -4.61 -13.97
CA ARG A 331 16.36 -5.72 -14.93
C ARG A 331 17.00 -5.30 -16.25
N SER A 332 17.59 -6.27 -16.95
CA SER A 332 18.07 -6.06 -18.31
C SER A 332 16.91 -5.76 -19.28
N HIS A 333 17.21 -5.06 -20.36
CA HIS A 333 16.25 -4.87 -21.45
C HIS A 333 15.76 -6.21 -22.01
N ALA A 334 16.65 -7.19 -22.14
CA ALA A 334 16.32 -8.51 -22.67
C ALA A 334 15.26 -9.22 -21.83
N SER A 335 15.38 -9.20 -20.50
CA SER A 335 14.38 -9.81 -19.59
C SER A 335 13.03 -9.12 -19.71
N VAL A 336 13.00 -7.77 -19.71
CA VAL A 336 11.75 -7.01 -19.85
C VAL A 336 11.09 -7.26 -21.22
N ILE A 337 11.89 -7.35 -22.30
CA ILE A 337 11.38 -7.64 -23.64
C ILE A 337 10.75 -9.04 -23.68
N ARG A 338 11.45 -10.08 -23.20
CA ARG A 338 10.90 -11.46 -23.13
C ARG A 338 9.56 -11.51 -22.40
N GLU A 339 9.46 -10.81 -21.24
CA GLU A 339 8.22 -10.77 -20.50
C GLU A 339 7.07 -10.14 -21.30
N VAL A 340 7.32 -9.01 -21.98
CA VAL A 340 6.29 -8.37 -22.82
C VAL A 340 5.94 -9.22 -24.04
N GLU A 341 6.91 -9.87 -24.67
CA GLU A 341 6.67 -10.83 -25.76
C GLU A 341 5.76 -11.98 -25.28
N ALA A 342 6.06 -12.56 -24.10
CA ALA A 342 5.18 -13.58 -23.52
C ALA A 342 3.76 -13.08 -23.27
N MET A 343 3.60 -11.83 -22.80
CA MET A 343 2.26 -11.24 -22.62
C MET A 343 1.47 -11.14 -23.91
N THR A 344 2.11 -10.98 -25.08
CA THR A 344 1.39 -10.88 -26.37
C THR A 344 0.63 -12.14 -26.74
N HIS A 345 1.00 -13.29 -26.16
CA HIS A 345 0.34 -14.59 -26.38
C HIS A 345 -0.79 -14.86 -25.36
N HIS A 346 -0.98 -13.99 -24.39
CA HIS A 346 -2.03 -14.19 -23.39
C HIS A 346 -3.43 -13.99 -23.99
N PRO A 347 -4.43 -14.85 -23.69
CA PRO A 347 -5.78 -14.80 -24.30
C PRO A 347 -6.48 -13.44 -24.12
N LEU A 348 -6.22 -12.73 -23.03
CA LEU A 348 -6.82 -11.42 -22.74
C LEU A 348 -6.02 -10.24 -23.31
N TRP A 349 -4.93 -10.48 -24.05
CA TRP A 349 -4.09 -9.43 -24.58
C TRP A 349 -4.81 -8.56 -25.61
N LYS A 350 -4.72 -7.23 -25.46
CA LYS A 350 -5.35 -6.24 -26.35
C LYS A 350 -4.34 -5.31 -27.05
N GLY A 351 -3.06 -5.58 -26.87
CA GLY A 351 -1.97 -4.79 -27.44
C GLY A 351 -1.44 -3.67 -26.51
N TYR A 352 -1.77 -3.70 -25.24
CA TYR A 352 -1.40 -2.62 -24.31
C TYR A 352 -0.54 -3.14 -23.17
N VAL A 353 0.70 -2.63 -23.08
CA VAL A 353 1.47 -2.71 -21.83
C VAL A 353 0.93 -1.61 -20.92
N SER A 354 0.26 -2.02 -19.83
CA SER A 354 -0.46 -1.10 -18.94
C SER A 354 0.46 -0.21 -18.12
N ASP A 355 1.66 -0.72 -17.80
CA ASP A 355 2.69 0.02 -17.07
C ASP A 355 4.07 -0.61 -17.28
N VAL A 356 5.07 0.21 -17.51
CA VAL A 356 6.50 -0.17 -17.39
C VAL A 356 7.05 0.62 -16.20
N GLY A 357 6.92 0.03 -15.02
CA GLY A 357 7.02 0.75 -13.77
C GLY A 357 7.92 0.12 -12.72
N GLY A 358 7.77 0.64 -11.52
CA GLY A 358 8.47 0.25 -10.31
C GLY A 358 8.12 1.18 -9.15
N PRO A 359 8.88 1.18 -8.04
CA PRO A 359 8.66 2.11 -6.93
C PRO A 359 8.67 3.58 -7.34
N SER A 360 9.48 3.90 -8.35
CA SER A 360 9.44 5.15 -9.14
C SER A 360 9.76 4.74 -10.57
N ALA A 361 8.87 5.03 -11.51
CA ALA A 361 8.97 4.47 -12.86
C ALA A 361 10.24 4.90 -13.61
N ASN A 362 10.71 6.11 -13.40
CA ASN A 362 11.87 6.65 -14.11
C ASN A 362 13.21 6.42 -13.40
N PHE A 363 13.29 5.49 -12.42
CA PHE A 363 14.56 5.09 -11.83
C PHE A 363 15.11 3.84 -12.52
N ARG A 364 16.37 3.89 -12.99
CA ARG A 364 17.02 2.76 -13.66
C ARG A 364 18.38 2.37 -13.06
N HIS A 365 19.00 3.29 -12.35
CA HIS A 365 20.34 3.12 -11.77
C HIS A 365 20.44 3.82 -10.41
N PRO A 366 21.46 3.53 -9.60
CA PRO A 366 21.72 4.25 -8.37
C PRO A 366 21.82 5.76 -8.59
N SER A 367 21.47 6.53 -7.57
CA SER A 367 21.41 8.01 -7.67
C SER A 367 22.74 8.67 -8.03
N CYS A 368 23.87 8.01 -7.73
CA CYS A 368 25.22 8.46 -8.08
C CYS A 368 26.21 7.31 -7.92
N ARG A 369 27.42 7.49 -8.45
CA ARG A 369 28.52 6.51 -8.34
C ARG A 369 28.87 6.19 -6.87
N GLN A 370 28.93 7.21 -6.02
CA GLN A 370 29.30 7.02 -4.60
C GLN A 370 28.33 6.10 -3.85
N GLN A 371 27.06 6.06 -4.24
CA GLN A 371 26.07 5.19 -3.59
C GLN A 371 26.45 3.72 -3.68
N LYS A 372 27.02 3.26 -4.79
CA LYS A 372 27.48 1.86 -4.94
C LYS A 372 28.68 1.53 -4.07
N GLU A 373 29.58 2.49 -3.88
CA GLU A 373 30.87 2.28 -3.20
C GLU A 373 30.76 2.50 -1.69
N ARG A 374 29.94 3.44 -1.24
CA ARG A 374 29.90 3.94 0.14
C ARG A 374 28.52 3.89 0.79
N GLY A 375 27.53 3.38 0.08
CA GLY A 375 26.14 3.41 0.53
C GLY A 375 25.48 4.80 0.43
N MET A 376 24.36 4.96 1.10
CA MET A 376 23.58 6.20 1.10
C MET A 376 24.23 7.27 1.97
N CYS A 377 24.11 8.52 1.56
CA CYS A 377 24.50 9.66 2.39
C CYS A 377 23.68 9.69 3.68
N PRO A 378 24.31 9.73 4.87
CA PRO A 378 23.58 9.70 6.14
C PRO A 378 22.78 10.98 6.41
N ASN A 379 23.25 12.13 5.92
CA ASN A 379 22.75 13.45 6.27
C ASN A 379 22.12 14.20 5.08
N ARG A 380 21.88 13.54 3.93
CA ARG A 380 21.34 14.19 2.74
C ARG A 380 20.42 13.25 1.96
N LEU A 381 19.28 13.79 1.54
CA LEU A 381 18.43 13.17 0.52
C LEU A 381 18.92 13.54 -0.89
N CYS A 382 18.74 12.64 -1.86
CA CYS A 382 19.25 12.86 -3.22
C CYS A 382 18.45 13.93 -4.00
N LEU A 383 17.16 14.09 -3.67
CA LEU A 383 16.23 14.95 -4.43
C LEU A 383 15.58 16.05 -3.58
N ALA A 384 15.75 16.03 -2.26
CA ALA A 384 15.07 16.98 -1.38
C ALA A 384 16.05 17.64 -0.39
N PRO A 385 15.79 18.91 0.02
CA PRO A 385 14.80 19.84 -0.55
C PRO A 385 15.17 20.30 -1.97
N THR A 386 16.44 20.20 -2.33
CA THR A 386 17.00 20.47 -3.66
C THR A 386 17.84 19.29 -4.14
N PRO A 387 17.91 19.03 -5.45
CA PRO A 387 18.71 17.95 -5.99
C PRO A 387 20.17 17.97 -5.54
N CYS A 388 20.76 16.80 -5.31
CA CYS A 388 22.17 16.67 -5.02
C CYS A 388 23.00 17.02 -6.27
N PRO A 389 24.08 17.82 -6.14
CA PRO A 389 24.93 18.13 -7.30
C PRO A 389 25.57 16.91 -7.98
N ASN A 390 25.71 15.81 -7.24
CA ASN A 390 26.30 14.56 -7.74
C ASN A 390 25.25 13.58 -8.28
N ILE A 391 23.97 14.00 -8.43
CA ILE A 391 22.94 13.10 -8.92
C ILE A 391 23.20 12.76 -10.38
N ASP A 392 23.11 11.48 -10.68
CA ASP A 392 23.07 10.98 -12.05
C ASP A 392 21.61 10.90 -12.48
N ALA A 393 21.20 11.76 -13.41
CA ALA A 393 19.82 11.91 -13.83
C ALA A 393 19.58 11.47 -15.29
N ASP A 394 20.49 10.68 -15.87
CA ASP A 394 20.34 10.17 -17.24
C ASP A 394 19.16 9.20 -17.37
N HIS A 395 18.19 9.56 -18.22
CA HIS A 395 17.02 8.73 -18.55
C HIS A 395 17.18 7.97 -19.88
N SER A 396 18.34 8.01 -20.53
CA SER A 396 18.58 7.42 -21.85
C SER A 396 18.35 5.91 -21.89
N ASP A 397 18.74 5.20 -20.82
CA ASP A 397 18.52 3.76 -20.69
C ASP A 397 17.02 3.42 -20.60
N TYR A 398 16.26 4.16 -19.78
CA TYR A 398 14.83 3.94 -19.66
C TYR A 398 14.09 4.29 -20.96
N LEU A 399 14.46 5.40 -21.60
CA LEU A 399 13.91 5.80 -22.89
C LEU A 399 14.17 4.75 -23.97
N THR A 400 15.39 4.20 -23.98
CA THR A 400 15.77 3.12 -24.91
C THR A 400 14.94 1.86 -24.68
N LEU A 401 14.70 1.47 -23.42
CA LEU A 401 13.81 0.37 -23.09
C LEU A 401 12.40 0.62 -23.63
N LEU A 402 11.80 1.76 -23.34
CA LEU A 402 10.45 2.11 -23.79
C LEU A 402 10.33 2.09 -25.33
N ARG A 403 11.36 2.56 -26.05
CA ARG A 403 11.42 2.51 -27.52
C ARG A 403 11.43 1.07 -28.04
N LYS A 404 12.24 0.18 -27.44
CA LYS A 404 12.29 -1.25 -27.80
C LYS A 404 10.95 -1.93 -27.60
N LEU A 405 10.30 -1.69 -26.45
CA LEU A 405 8.99 -2.28 -26.16
C LEU A 405 7.90 -1.86 -27.15
N ARG A 406 7.94 -0.63 -27.66
CA ARG A 406 7.00 -0.18 -28.70
C ARG A 406 7.20 -0.86 -30.06
N GLN A 407 8.35 -1.49 -30.28
CA GLN A 407 8.67 -2.18 -31.55
C GLN A 407 8.30 -3.65 -31.54
N ILE A 408 7.90 -4.21 -30.38
CA ILE A 408 7.50 -5.62 -30.28
C ILE A 408 6.23 -5.86 -31.11
N PRO A 409 6.20 -6.88 -31.99
CA PRO A 409 5.00 -7.24 -32.74
C PRO A 409 3.82 -7.52 -31.80
N GLY A 410 2.65 -6.99 -32.12
CA GLY A 410 1.45 -7.11 -31.29
C GLY A 410 1.32 -6.07 -30.16
N VAL A 411 2.34 -5.24 -29.90
CA VAL A 411 2.26 -4.11 -28.96
C VAL A 411 1.79 -2.86 -29.70
N LYS A 412 0.65 -2.32 -29.30
CA LYS A 412 0.06 -1.09 -29.85
C LYS A 412 0.48 0.15 -29.05
N LYS A 413 0.53 0.04 -27.70
CA LYS A 413 0.88 1.12 -26.79
C LYS A 413 1.65 0.58 -25.59
N VAL A 414 2.58 1.39 -25.12
CA VAL A 414 3.32 1.16 -23.88
C VAL A 414 3.10 2.36 -22.97
N PHE A 415 2.49 2.13 -21.81
CA PHE A 415 2.17 3.20 -20.87
C PHE A 415 3.11 3.19 -19.67
N VAL A 416 3.25 4.36 -19.05
CA VAL A 416 3.88 4.59 -17.76
C VAL A 416 2.80 5.14 -16.84
N ARG A 417 2.30 4.30 -15.90
CA ARG A 417 1.23 4.63 -14.94
C ARG A 417 1.74 4.74 -13.50
N SER A 418 2.82 4.07 -13.17
CA SER A 418 3.52 4.23 -11.90
C SER A 418 3.99 5.65 -11.71
N GLY A 419 4.13 6.08 -10.46
CA GLY A 419 4.52 7.46 -10.15
C GLY A 419 5.86 7.84 -10.78
N ILE A 420 5.85 8.94 -11.51
CA ILE A 420 7.07 9.59 -12.05
C ILE A 420 7.63 10.54 -10.98
N ARG A 421 8.92 10.46 -10.74
CA ARG A 421 9.67 11.50 -10.02
C ARG A 421 9.96 12.63 -11.00
N TYR A 422 9.07 13.60 -11.04
CA TYR A 422 9.17 14.79 -11.92
C TYR A 422 10.40 15.65 -11.57
N ASP A 423 10.74 15.70 -10.29
CA ASP A 423 11.92 16.39 -9.79
C ASP A 423 13.23 15.76 -10.29
N TYR A 424 13.30 14.42 -10.35
CA TYR A 424 14.43 13.71 -10.94
C TYR A 424 14.48 13.88 -12.46
N MET A 425 13.33 13.84 -13.12
CA MET A 425 13.24 14.07 -14.56
C MET A 425 13.71 15.48 -14.97
N LEU A 426 13.44 16.51 -14.15
CA LEU A 426 13.90 17.87 -14.38
C LEU A 426 15.39 18.10 -14.09
N CYS A 427 16.10 17.10 -13.54
CA CYS A 427 17.56 17.13 -13.37
C CYS A 427 18.30 16.60 -14.61
N ASP A 428 17.61 15.98 -15.56
CA ASP A 428 18.20 15.51 -16.81
C ASP A 428 18.36 16.70 -17.77
N ASP A 429 19.59 16.97 -18.19
CA ASP A 429 19.88 18.02 -19.18
C ASP A 429 19.31 17.70 -20.57
N ASN A 430 18.97 16.41 -20.82
CA ASN A 430 18.36 15.94 -22.05
C ASN A 430 16.86 15.74 -21.88
N ASP A 431 16.06 16.65 -22.41
CA ASP A 431 14.60 16.60 -22.34
C ASP A 431 13.94 15.51 -23.23
N ALA A 432 14.73 14.65 -23.91
CA ALA A 432 14.22 13.63 -24.81
C ALA A 432 13.25 12.66 -24.12
N PHE A 433 13.57 12.24 -22.88
CA PHE A 433 12.67 11.37 -22.11
C PHE A 433 11.34 12.08 -21.82
N PHE A 434 11.36 13.32 -21.34
CA PHE A 434 10.14 14.06 -21.03
C PHE A 434 9.27 14.26 -22.28
N ARG A 435 9.90 14.62 -23.41
CA ARG A 435 9.19 14.77 -24.70
C ARG A 435 8.51 13.47 -25.14
N GLU A 436 9.24 12.35 -25.11
CA GLU A 436 8.66 11.07 -25.56
C GLU A 436 7.65 10.52 -24.57
N LEU A 437 7.84 10.71 -23.27
CA LEU A 437 6.85 10.38 -22.24
C LEU A 437 5.49 11.01 -22.58
N VAL A 438 5.47 12.34 -22.78
CA VAL A 438 4.25 13.07 -23.14
C VAL A 438 3.67 12.60 -24.46
N ARG A 439 4.51 12.39 -25.45
CA ARG A 439 4.07 12.06 -26.82
C ARG A 439 3.48 10.65 -26.94
N TYR A 440 4.02 9.66 -26.22
CA TYR A 440 3.77 8.25 -26.49
C TYR A 440 3.31 7.41 -25.29
N HIS A 441 3.62 7.81 -24.05
CA HIS A 441 3.54 6.90 -22.90
C HIS A 441 2.50 7.28 -21.85
N ILE A 442 1.77 8.38 -22.03
CA ILE A 442 0.69 8.80 -21.14
C ILE A 442 -0.66 8.46 -21.77
N SER A 443 -1.52 7.76 -21.00
CA SER A 443 -2.84 7.31 -21.44
C SER A 443 -3.96 8.36 -21.28
N GLY A 444 -3.62 9.64 -21.07
CA GLY A 444 -4.55 10.75 -20.79
C GLY A 444 -4.35 11.36 -19.42
N GLN A 445 -3.85 10.59 -18.44
CA GLN A 445 -3.57 11.10 -17.09
C GLN A 445 -2.16 10.71 -16.67
N LEU A 446 -1.43 11.68 -16.12
CA LEU A 446 -0.13 11.48 -15.47
C LEU A 446 -0.27 11.72 -13.96
N LYS A 447 0.06 10.72 -13.15
CA LYS A 447 0.04 10.80 -11.70
C LYS A 447 1.39 11.30 -11.20
N VAL A 448 1.38 12.37 -10.41
CA VAL A 448 2.56 12.92 -9.74
C VAL A 448 2.23 13.29 -8.30
N ALA A 449 3.22 13.33 -7.44
CA ALA A 449 3.02 13.47 -6.01
C ALA A 449 3.75 14.72 -5.45
N PRO A 450 3.22 15.95 -5.63
CA PRO A 450 3.75 17.13 -4.96
C PRO A 450 3.51 17.12 -3.45
N GLU A 451 2.48 16.47 -2.97
CA GLU A 451 2.03 16.24 -1.59
C GLU A 451 1.52 17.51 -0.89
N HIS A 452 2.21 18.64 -0.96
CA HIS A 452 1.85 19.91 -0.33
C HIS A 452 2.37 21.09 -1.16
N CYS A 453 2.03 22.33 -0.78
CA CYS A 453 2.54 23.55 -1.42
C CYS A 453 3.40 24.42 -0.49
N ILE A 454 3.52 24.09 0.78
CA ILE A 454 4.31 24.84 1.76
C ILE A 454 5.65 24.15 1.93
N ASP A 455 6.74 24.88 1.65
CA ASP A 455 8.10 24.32 1.60
C ASP A 455 8.54 23.74 2.94
N THR A 456 8.18 24.36 4.08
CA THR A 456 8.50 23.82 5.41
C THR A 456 7.80 22.49 5.67
N VAL A 457 6.57 22.29 5.18
CA VAL A 457 5.86 20.99 5.27
C VAL A 457 6.51 19.97 4.33
N LEU A 458 6.92 20.40 3.13
CA LEU A 458 7.65 19.55 2.18
C LEU A 458 9.01 19.10 2.73
N ASP A 459 9.71 19.93 3.51
CA ASP A 459 10.94 19.55 4.22
C ASP A 459 10.68 18.42 5.23
N TYR A 460 9.58 18.49 5.99
CA TYR A 460 9.18 17.39 6.88
C TYR A 460 8.77 16.13 6.12
N MET A 461 8.23 16.28 4.92
CA MET A 461 7.89 15.15 4.04
C MET A 461 9.11 14.55 3.33
N GLY A 462 10.26 15.23 3.29
CA GLY A 462 11.41 14.84 2.47
C GLY A 462 11.12 14.96 0.97
N LYS A 463 10.44 16.04 0.58
CA LYS A 463 10.03 16.34 -0.79
C LYS A 463 10.73 17.60 -1.33
N PRO A 464 10.85 17.74 -2.66
CA PRO A 464 11.33 19.00 -3.25
C PRO A 464 10.33 20.13 -2.98
N HIS A 465 10.84 21.36 -2.92
CA HIS A 465 10.03 22.56 -2.79
C HIS A 465 9.06 22.75 -3.94
N ILE A 466 7.95 23.44 -3.70
CA ILE A 466 6.82 23.54 -4.63
C ILE A 466 7.20 24.15 -5.99
N GLY A 467 8.19 25.05 -6.04
CA GLY A 467 8.68 25.64 -7.29
C GLY A 467 9.15 24.60 -8.32
N THR A 468 9.68 23.45 -7.86
CA THR A 468 10.02 22.34 -8.76
C THR A 468 8.80 21.75 -9.45
N TYR A 469 7.69 21.59 -8.70
CA TYR A 469 6.42 21.13 -9.28
C TYR A 469 5.83 22.15 -10.25
N GLU A 470 5.94 23.43 -9.94
CA GLU A 470 5.44 24.50 -10.82
C GLU A 470 6.18 24.52 -12.15
N ARG A 471 7.52 24.44 -12.11
CA ARG A 471 8.35 24.30 -13.32
C ARG A 471 7.95 23.09 -14.15
N PHE A 472 7.80 21.92 -13.52
CA PHE A 472 7.32 20.72 -14.19
C PHE A 472 5.96 20.94 -14.88
N MET A 473 5.02 21.60 -14.21
CA MET A 473 3.69 21.84 -14.75
C MET A 473 3.71 22.79 -15.96
N ASP A 474 4.60 23.75 -15.97
CA ASP A 474 4.75 24.69 -17.10
C ASP A 474 5.36 23.99 -18.31
N GLU A 475 6.43 23.23 -18.13
CA GLU A 475 7.04 22.42 -19.19
C GLU A 475 6.06 21.34 -19.72
N TYR A 476 5.32 20.69 -18.83
CA TYR A 476 4.31 19.70 -19.23
C TYR A 476 3.21 20.31 -20.10
N ARG A 477 2.70 21.52 -19.77
CA ARG A 477 1.73 22.24 -20.59
C ARG A 477 2.30 22.61 -21.96
N GLN A 478 3.53 23.10 -22.00
CA GLN A 478 4.19 23.44 -23.28
C GLN A 478 4.30 22.22 -24.19
N LEU A 479 4.69 21.05 -23.64
CA LEU A 479 4.78 19.81 -24.40
C LEU A 479 3.42 19.30 -24.86
N ASN A 480 2.38 19.37 -24.03
CA ASN A 480 1.01 19.03 -24.44
C ASN A 480 0.54 19.87 -25.61
N ASN A 481 0.72 21.19 -25.54
CA ASN A 481 0.38 22.11 -26.63
C ASN A 481 1.20 21.80 -27.89
N LYS A 482 2.51 21.55 -27.73
CA LYS A 482 3.41 21.23 -28.86
C LYS A 482 3.00 19.95 -29.60
N TYR A 483 2.50 18.95 -28.89
CA TYR A 483 2.14 17.65 -29.47
C TYR A 483 0.64 17.46 -29.66
N ASP A 484 -0.15 18.49 -29.49
CA ASP A 484 -1.62 18.46 -29.58
C ASP A 484 -2.21 17.30 -28.73
N LYS A 485 -1.91 17.35 -27.42
CA LYS A 485 -2.35 16.34 -26.45
C LYS A 485 -3.33 16.94 -25.45
N GLU A 486 -4.40 16.23 -25.19
CA GLU A 486 -5.33 16.50 -24.08
C GLU A 486 -5.03 15.57 -22.90
N GLN A 487 -3.93 15.85 -22.21
CA GLN A 487 -3.49 15.06 -21.06
C GLN A 487 -3.52 15.89 -19.79
N TYR A 488 -3.89 15.24 -18.68
CA TYR A 488 -4.08 15.90 -17.40
C TYR A 488 -3.10 15.35 -16.35
N VAL A 489 -2.59 16.24 -15.51
CA VAL A 489 -1.86 15.84 -14.31
C VAL A 489 -2.84 15.63 -13.17
N VAL A 490 -2.73 14.47 -12.51
CA VAL A 490 -3.44 14.13 -11.28
C VAL A 490 -2.46 14.27 -10.12
N PRO A 491 -2.49 15.39 -9.36
CA PRO A 491 -1.61 15.57 -8.23
C PRO A 491 -2.11 14.78 -7.02
N TYR A 492 -1.23 14.01 -6.41
CA TYR A 492 -1.46 13.46 -5.08
C TYR A 492 -1.11 14.50 -4.04
N LEU A 493 -2.04 14.72 -3.10
CA LEU A 493 -1.91 15.68 -2.01
C LEU A 493 -2.28 15.00 -0.69
N MET A 494 -1.58 15.38 0.36
CA MET A 494 -1.69 14.76 1.68
C MET A 494 -2.09 15.81 2.72
N SER A 495 -3.13 15.50 3.51
CA SER A 495 -3.51 16.29 4.68
C SER A 495 -2.90 15.74 5.96
N SER A 496 -2.75 16.57 6.96
CA SER A 496 -2.41 16.19 8.34
C SER A 496 -1.07 15.47 8.51
N HIS A 497 -0.11 15.70 7.59
CA HIS A 497 1.27 15.24 7.81
C HIS A 497 1.89 15.99 9.00
N PRO A 498 2.74 15.35 9.82
CA PRO A 498 3.52 16.07 10.83
C PRO A 498 4.22 17.29 10.25
N GLY A 499 4.11 18.44 10.92
CA GLY A 499 4.57 19.74 10.44
C GLY A 499 3.50 20.56 9.70
N SER A 500 2.36 19.98 9.29
CA SER A 500 1.28 20.72 8.64
C SER A 500 0.27 21.24 9.67
N THR A 501 0.24 22.56 9.83
CA THR A 501 -0.73 23.28 10.69
C THR A 501 -2.06 23.50 9.94
N LEU A 502 -3.07 23.97 10.66
CA LEU A 502 -4.33 24.36 10.03
C LEU A 502 -4.13 25.54 9.03
N SER A 503 -3.24 26.49 9.37
CA SER A 503 -2.91 27.61 8.46
C SER A 503 -2.23 27.12 7.17
N ASP A 504 -1.36 26.11 7.25
CA ASP A 504 -0.74 25.50 6.07
C ASP A 504 -1.77 24.79 5.18
N ALA A 505 -2.78 24.15 5.81
CA ALA A 505 -3.87 23.51 5.08
C ALA A 505 -4.77 24.54 4.38
N VAL A 506 -5.02 25.71 5.00
CA VAL A 506 -5.73 26.83 4.35
C VAL A 506 -4.90 27.35 3.17
N ALA A 507 -3.61 27.58 3.34
CA ALA A 507 -2.74 28.03 2.26
C ALA A 507 -2.69 27.04 1.09
N LEU A 508 -2.74 25.72 1.36
CA LEU A 508 -2.85 24.70 0.32
C LEU A 508 -4.20 24.80 -0.42
N ALA A 509 -5.30 25.02 0.29
CA ALA A 509 -6.61 25.21 -0.34
C ALA A 509 -6.65 26.46 -1.22
N GLU A 510 -6.06 27.59 -0.78
CA GLU A 510 -5.92 28.80 -1.60
C GLU A 510 -5.06 28.56 -2.83
N TYR A 511 -3.91 27.87 -2.68
CA TYR A 511 -3.05 27.50 -3.79
C TYR A 511 -3.82 26.73 -4.87
N LEU A 512 -4.59 25.73 -4.47
CA LEU A 512 -5.42 24.93 -5.37
C LEU A 512 -6.56 25.74 -6.00
N ASN A 513 -7.20 26.64 -5.24
CA ASN A 513 -8.25 27.51 -5.75
C ASN A 513 -7.73 28.47 -6.84
N ARG A 514 -6.56 29.10 -6.62
CA ARG A 514 -5.90 29.94 -7.62
C ARG A 514 -5.56 29.18 -8.90
N ARG A 515 -5.25 27.89 -8.80
CA ARG A 515 -4.99 26.99 -9.95
C ARG A 515 -6.28 26.46 -10.60
N GLY A 516 -7.47 26.81 -10.07
CA GLY A 516 -8.77 26.36 -10.56
C GLY A 516 -9.04 24.86 -10.41
N ARG A 517 -8.23 24.16 -9.62
CA ARG A 517 -8.29 22.70 -9.46
C ARG A 517 -8.64 22.31 -8.04
N GLN A 518 -9.51 21.32 -7.92
CA GLN A 518 -9.77 20.63 -6.66
C GLN A 518 -9.46 19.15 -6.86
N PRO A 519 -8.66 18.53 -6.00
CA PRO A 519 -8.42 17.10 -6.08
C PRO A 519 -9.70 16.33 -5.74
N GLU A 520 -10.03 15.32 -6.54
CA GLU A 520 -11.14 14.42 -6.25
C GLU A 520 -10.76 13.45 -5.14
N GLN A 521 -9.53 12.94 -5.20
CA GLN A 521 -8.96 12.06 -4.19
C GLN A 521 -7.92 12.81 -3.36
N VAL A 522 -8.07 12.76 -2.05
CA VAL A 522 -7.11 13.28 -1.08
C VAL A 522 -6.70 12.16 -0.14
N GLN A 523 -5.43 12.18 0.23
CA GLN A 523 -4.87 11.24 1.19
C GLN A 523 -4.72 11.94 2.54
N ASP A 524 -5.14 11.28 3.61
CA ASP A 524 -4.72 11.68 4.94
C ASP A 524 -3.39 10.99 5.25
N PHE A 525 -2.53 11.67 5.98
CA PHE A 525 -1.32 11.02 6.49
C PHE A 525 -1.70 9.76 7.27
N TYR A 526 -1.07 8.66 6.90
CA TYR A 526 -1.28 7.36 7.52
C TYR A 526 0.01 6.94 8.23
N PRO A 527 0.03 6.94 9.57
CA PRO A 527 1.22 6.55 10.32
C PRO A 527 1.58 5.08 10.04
N THR A 528 2.56 4.86 9.19
CA THR A 528 3.05 3.54 8.83
C THR A 528 4.29 3.22 9.65
N PRO A 529 4.36 2.08 10.36
CA PRO A 529 5.50 1.72 11.20
C PRO A 529 6.84 1.81 10.45
N GLY A 530 7.92 2.18 11.14
CA GLY A 530 9.27 2.28 10.59
C GLY A 530 9.54 3.52 9.72
N THR A 531 8.58 4.43 9.54
CA THR A 531 8.80 5.67 8.78
C THR A 531 9.18 6.85 9.69
N ILE A 532 10.02 7.74 9.18
CA ILE A 532 10.41 8.99 9.87
C ILE A 532 9.18 9.81 10.26
N SER A 533 8.20 9.92 9.36
CA SER A 533 6.97 10.67 9.63
C SER A 533 6.12 10.05 10.73
N THR A 534 6.13 8.73 10.88
CA THR A 534 5.44 8.05 11.98
C THR A 534 6.12 8.33 13.33
N CYS A 535 7.45 8.38 13.34
CA CYS A 535 8.19 8.83 14.51
C CYS A 535 7.80 10.26 14.89
N MET A 536 7.81 11.20 13.95
CA MET A 536 7.34 12.58 14.19
C MET A 536 5.90 12.61 14.71
N TYR A 537 5.00 11.81 14.12
CA TYR A 537 3.60 11.73 14.52
C TYR A 537 3.43 11.26 15.99
N HIS A 538 4.15 10.22 16.37
CA HIS A 538 4.08 9.67 17.72
C HIS A 538 4.73 10.59 18.76
N THR A 539 5.97 11.01 18.48
CA THR A 539 6.80 11.70 19.46
C THR A 539 6.60 13.21 19.50
N GLY A 540 6.22 13.84 18.39
CA GLY A 540 6.30 15.28 18.20
C GLY A 540 7.74 15.78 18.01
N ILE A 541 8.68 14.88 17.66
CA ILE A 541 10.10 15.18 17.45
C ILE A 541 10.51 14.73 16.04
N ASP A 542 11.22 15.58 15.32
CA ASP A 542 11.88 15.16 14.07
C ASP A 542 13.16 14.38 14.40
N PRO A 543 13.23 13.06 14.15
CA PRO A 543 14.39 12.26 14.53
C PRO A 543 15.67 12.65 13.77
N ARG A 544 15.57 13.36 12.64
CA ARG A 544 16.72 13.84 11.88
C ARG A 544 17.44 15.00 12.57
N THR A 545 16.69 15.86 13.25
CA THR A 545 17.19 17.09 13.86
C THR A 545 17.05 17.12 15.39
N MET A 546 16.25 16.20 15.94
CA MET A 546 15.84 16.14 17.35
C MET A 546 15.08 17.40 17.82
N LYS A 547 14.48 18.16 16.89
CA LYS A 547 13.68 19.35 17.19
C LYS A 547 12.19 19.01 17.25
N PRO A 548 11.39 19.79 18.04
CA PRO A 548 9.95 19.64 18.09
C PRO A 548 9.29 19.86 16.73
N VAL A 549 8.22 19.08 16.46
CA VAL A 549 7.39 19.17 15.26
C VAL A 549 5.93 19.23 15.69
N TYR A 550 5.18 20.13 15.06
CA TYR A 550 3.73 20.19 15.23
C TYR A 550 3.05 18.93 14.66
N VAL A 551 2.03 18.44 15.33
CA VAL A 551 1.26 17.26 14.90
C VAL A 551 -0.23 17.48 15.13
N ALA A 552 -1.01 17.45 14.07
CA ALA A 552 -2.48 17.38 14.14
C ALA A 552 -2.92 16.01 14.69
N LYS A 553 -3.26 15.95 15.99
CA LYS A 553 -3.59 14.68 16.66
C LYS A 553 -5.09 14.41 16.77
N THR A 554 -5.90 15.47 16.92
CA THR A 554 -7.34 15.30 17.12
C THR A 554 -8.03 14.88 15.82
N PRO A 555 -9.03 13.99 15.88
CA PRO A 555 -9.82 13.64 14.70
C PRO A 555 -10.47 14.86 14.05
N HIS A 556 -10.92 15.82 14.87
CA HIS A 556 -11.57 17.03 14.38
C HIS A 556 -10.66 17.91 13.54
N GLU A 557 -9.43 18.12 13.99
CA GLU A 557 -8.43 18.91 13.26
C GLU A 557 -8.01 18.22 11.94
N LYS A 558 -7.83 16.89 11.96
CA LYS A 558 -7.57 16.13 10.74
C LYS A 558 -8.71 16.22 9.74
N ASP A 559 -9.96 16.15 10.22
CA ASP A 559 -11.15 16.31 9.38
C ASP A 559 -11.24 17.73 8.79
N MET A 560 -10.86 18.78 9.53
CA MET A 560 -10.76 20.15 9.03
C MET A 560 -9.71 20.30 7.93
N GLN A 561 -8.48 19.83 8.16
CA GLN A 561 -7.40 19.87 7.16
C GLN A 561 -7.80 19.10 5.88
N ARG A 562 -8.42 17.93 6.03
CA ARG A 562 -8.95 17.17 4.90
C ARG A 562 -10.09 17.90 4.17
N ALA A 563 -11.00 18.54 4.90
CA ALA A 563 -12.12 19.26 4.32
C ALA A 563 -11.64 20.45 3.48
N LEU A 564 -10.57 21.13 3.91
CA LEU A 564 -9.95 22.22 3.16
C LEU A 564 -9.43 21.77 1.79
N LEU A 565 -8.91 20.55 1.63
CA LEU A 565 -8.54 19.98 0.34
C LEU A 565 -9.76 19.72 -0.57
N GLN A 566 -10.96 19.58 0.01
CA GLN A 566 -12.20 19.30 -0.70
C GLN A 566 -13.26 20.38 -0.49
N TRP A 567 -12.86 21.66 -0.42
CA TRP A 567 -13.68 22.80 -0.01
C TRP A 567 -14.95 23.02 -0.84
N ARG A 568 -14.99 22.59 -2.12
CA ARG A 568 -16.17 22.72 -2.98
C ARG A 568 -17.25 21.67 -2.71
N ARG A 569 -16.94 20.64 -1.92
CA ARG A 569 -17.92 19.60 -1.59
C ARG A 569 -19.00 20.16 -0.66
N PRO A 570 -20.30 20.01 -0.99
CA PRO A 570 -21.39 20.56 -0.16
C PRO A 570 -21.44 19.98 1.26
N ASP A 571 -21.11 18.68 1.41
CA ASP A 571 -21.08 17.97 2.69
C ASP A 571 -19.95 18.45 3.61
N LYS A 572 -18.89 19.04 3.06
CA LYS A 572 -17.73 19.57 3.81
C LYS A 572 -17.83 21.04 4.17
N ARG A 573 -18.75 21.78 3.54
CA ARG A 573 -18.85 23.24 3.64
C ARG A 573 -18.86 23.77 5.08
N ARG A 574 -19.63 23.14 5.99
CA ARG A 574 -19.71 23.56 7.39
C ARG A 574 -18.35 23.46 8.08
N LEU A 575 -17.65 22.36 7.84
CA LEU A 575 -16.34 22.11 8.43
C LEU A 575 -15.25 23.03 7.86
N VAL A 576 -15.33 23.35 6.55
CA VAL A 576 -14.44 24.34 5.92
C VAL A 576 -14.64 25.73 6.51
N ILE A 577 -15.88 26.17 6.71
CA ILE A 577 -16.18 27.48 7.36
C ILE A 577 -15.61 27.50 8.77
N GLN A 578 -15.79 26.42 9.54
CA GLN A 578 -15.20 26.31 10.88
C GLN A 578 -13.68 26.40 10.84
N ALA A 579 -13.04 25.64 9.94
CA ALA A 579 -11.59 25.67 9.77
C ALA A 579 -11.06 27.06 9.43
N LEU A 580 -11.78 27.81 8.61
CA LEU A 580 -11.41 29.19 8.25
C LEU A 580 -11.56 30.16 9.43
N HIS A 581 -12.60 30.01 10.26
CA HIS A 581 -12.71 30.79 11.50
C HIS A 581 -11.60 30.48 12.49
N GLU A 582 -11.31 29.19 12.72
CA GLU A 582 -10.22 28.77 13.62
C GLU A 582 -8.83 29.23 13.14
N ALA A 583 -8.66 29.34 11.81
CA ALA A 583 -7.41 29.85 11.22
C ALA A 583 -7.39 31.38 11.09
N GLY A 584 -8.44 32.11 11.51
CA GLY A 584 -8.55 33.58 11.37
C GLY A 584 -8.60 34.04 9.89
N ARG A 585 -9.21 33.24 9.00
CA ARG A 585 -9.25 33.49 7.56
C ARG A 585 -10.68 33.63 7.03
N GLU A 586 -11.46 34.45 7.74
CA GLU A 586 -12.85 34.81 7.33
C GLU A 586 -12.91 35.50 5.97
N ASP A 587 -11.83 36.14 5.53
CA ASP A 587 -11.67 36.73 4.20
C ASP A 587 -11.90 35.72 3.07
N LEU A 588 -11.74 34.44 3.32
CA LEU A 588 -11.99 33.34 2.37
C LEU A 588 -13.45 32.85 2.37
N ILE A 589 -14.30 33.42 3.21
CA ILE A 589 -15.75 33.14 3.27
C ILE A 589 -16.51 34.27 2.56
N GLY A 590 -16.99 34.06 1.35
CA GLY A 590 -17.62 35.09 0.57
C GLY A 590 -18.02 34.65 -0.82
N PHE A 591 -18.28 35.66 -1.68
CA PHE A 591 -18.70 35.47 -3.06
C PHE A 591 -17.62 35.86 -4.07
N GLY A 592 -16.47 36.36 -3.59
CA GLY A 592 -15.33 36.70 -4.41
C GLY A 592 -14.69 35.48 -5.06
N LYS A 593 -13.94 35.69 -6.14
CA LYS A 593 -13.24 34.60 -6.88
C LYS A 593 -12.15 33.88 -6.04
N ASP A 594 -11.61 34.59 -5.06
CA ASP A 594 -10.56 34.07 -4.19
C ASP A 594 -11.13 33.37 -2.95
N CYS A 595 -12.46 33.55 -2.66
CA CYS A 595 -13.13 32.86 -1.56
C CYS A 595 -13.26 31.35 -1.83
N LEU A 596 -13.05 30.56 -0.78
CA LEU A 596 -13.15 29.10 -0.84
C LEU A 596 -14.62 28.65 -0.74
N VAL A 597 -15.39 29.29 0.14
CA VAL A 597 -16.77 28.90 0.43
C VAL A 597 -17.68 30.14 0.55
N ARG A 598 -18.96 29.96 0.22
CA ARG A 598 -19.99 31.00 0.45
C ARG A 598 -20.43 30.95 1.91
N PRO A 599 -20.85 32.08 2.52
CA PRO A 599 -21.44 32.12 3.86
C PRO A 599 -22.63 31.18 3.96
N MET A 600 -22.85 30.57 5.12
CA MET A 600 -24.09 29.84 5.37
C MET A 600 -25.24 30.85 5.47
N THR A 601 -26.08 30.90 4.46
CA THR A 601 -27.36 31.61 4.57
C THR A 601 -28.27 30.79 5.46
N ASP A 602 -28.70 31.38 6.57
CA ASP A 602 -29.73 30.78 7.42
C ASP A 602 -31.01 30.65 6.59
N ARG A 603 -31.36 29.45 6.19
CA ARG A 603 -32.63 29.15 5.50
C ARG A 603 -33.79 29.12 6.50
N ARG A 604 -33.84 30.08 7.42
CA ARG A 604 -35.01 30.36 8.28
C ARG A 604 -35.54 31.78 8.06
N LYS A 605 -35.89 32.09 6.81
CA LYS A 605 -36.97 33.05 6.59
C LYS A 605 -38.16 32.25 6.11
N PRO A 606 -39.30 32.26 6.84
CA PRO A 606 -40.52 31.65 6.34
C PRO A 606 -40.86 32.33 5.00
N ALA A 607 -41.23 31.53 4.03
CA ALA A 607 -41.78 32.04 2.78
C ALA A 607 -42.89 33.04 3.14
N LYS A 608 -42.78 34.30 2.68
CA LYS A 608 -43.90 35.26 2.74
C LYS A 608 -45.10 34.54 2.13
N ALA A 609 -46.17 34.48 2.92
CA ALA A 609 -47.46 34.02 2.45
C ALA A 609 -47.79 34.76 1.16
N VAL A 610 -47.95 34.03 0.09
CA VAL A 610 -48.45 34.55 -1.17
C VAL A 610 -49.95 34.79 -0.93
N GLU A 611 -50.35 36.05 -0.85
CA GLU A 611 -51.78 36.41 -0.89
C GLU A 611 -52.41 35.83 -2.16
N PRO A 612 -53.60 35.23 -2.06
CA PRO A 612 -54.27 34.66 -3.23
C PRO A 612 -54.73 35.78 -4.17
N GLN A 613 -54.25 35.85 -5.37
CA GLN A 613 -54.71 36.67 -6.43
C GLN A 613 -56.11 36.19 -6.89
N PRO A 614 -57.10 37.16 -7.13
CA PRO A 614 -58.40 36.78 -7.57
C PRO A 614 -58.40 36.23 -9.00
N PRO A 615 -59.37 35.38 -9.39
CA PRO A 615 -59.36 34.65 -10.65
C PRO A 615 -59.60 35.60 -11.85
N GLN A 616 -58.65 35.60 -12.78
CA GLN A 616 -58.83 36.26 -14.09
C GLN A 616 -59.71 35.43 -14.99
N ARG A 617 -60.76 36.08 -15.49
CA ARG A 617 -61.77 35.58 -16.44
C ARG A 617 -61.10 35.21 -17.80
N LYS A 618 -61.42 34.05 -18.30
CA LYS A 618 -61.17 33.66 -19.68
C LYS A 618 -61.97 34.47 -20.67
N TYR A 619 -61.37 35.10 -21.67
CA TYR A 619 -61.96 35.45 -22.92
C TYR A 619 -61.32 34.71 -24.07
N GLY A 620 -62.14 34.03 -24.82
CA GLY A 620 -61.69 33.20 -25.95
C GLY A 620 -61.86 33.95 -27.30
N LYS A 621 -61.45 33.25 -28.31
CA LYS A 621 -61.63 33.40 -29.80
C LYS A 621 -60.32 33.74 -30.54
N VAL A 622 -60.00 33.30 -31.70
CA VAL A 622 -60.52 32.31 -32.67
C VAL A 622 -59.70 32.54 -33.96
N TYR A 623 -59.38 31.49 -34.71
CA TYR A 623 -58.94 31.40 -36.13
C TYR A 623 -57.52 31.92 -36.52
N GLY A 624 -56.78 31.32 -37.36
CA GLY A 624 -56.81 30.28 -38.38
C GLY A 624 -55.43 30.13 -38.97
N GLY A 625 -55.07 29.01 -39.37
CA GLY A 625 -55.14 28.41 -40.68
C GLY A 625 -53.80 28.26 -41.36
N GLY A 626 -53.38 27.06 -41.71
CA GLY A 626 -52.57 26.89 -42.90
C GLY A 626 -51.43 25.86 -42.86
N LYS A 627 -51.72 24.62 -43.17
CA LYS A 627 -51.11 23.65 -44.06
C LYS A 627 -49.75 23.00 -43.69
N LYS A 628 -49.85 21.71 -43.51
CA LYS A 628 -48.88 20.57 -43.70
C LYS A 628 -48.39 20.48 -45.15
N PRO A 629 -47.42 19.57 -45.54
CA PRO A 629 -47.30 18.14 -45.17
C PRO A 629 -45.88 17.61 -44.97
N ALA A 630 -45.78 16.55 -44.28
CA ALA A 630 -45.67 15.09 -44.54
C ALA A 630 -44.22 14.63 -44.69
N ALA A 631 -43.70 13.54 -44.26
CA ALA A 631 -43.99 12.20 -43.81
C ALA A 631 -42.63 11.55 -43.59
N ALA A 632 -42.36 10.49 -42.95
CA ALA A 632 -43.02 9.34 -42.40
C ALA A 632 -41.99 8.40 -41.69
N HIS A 633 -42.53 7.62 -40.85
CA HIS A 633 -42.25 6.22 -40.44
C HIS A 633 -41.13 5.98 -39.45
N SER A 634 -41.27 5.23 -38.44
CA SER A 634 -42.31 4.38 -37.80
C SER A 634 -41.59 3.74 -36.59
N ALA A 635 -42.16 3.78 -35.46
CA ALA A 635 -42.94 2.82 -34.70
C ALA A 635 -42.03 1.87 -33.90
N GLN A 636 -42.25 1.42 -32.72
CA GLN A 636 -43.38 1.23 -31.84
C GLN A 636 -42.82 0.82 -30.47
N ASN A 637 -43.32 1.36 -29.39
CA ASN A 637 -44.23 0.77 -28.38
C ASN A 637 -43.57 -0.27 -27.45
N ALA A 638 -43.82 -0.34 -26.15
CA ALA A 638 -44.95 0.06 -25.36
C ALA A 638 -44.59 0.00 -23.85
N LYS A 639 -45.15 0.86 -23.05
CA LYS A 639 -45.48 0.57 -21.63
C LYS A 639 -46.84 -0.10 -21.58
N PRO A 640 -47.16 -0.92 -20.60
CA PRO A 640 -48.03 -0.55 -19.50
C PRO A 640 -47.59 -1.22 -18.17
N GLY A 641 -48.09 -0.95 -16.99
CA GLY A 641 -49.23 -0.34 -16.46
C GLY A 641 -49.36 -0.82 -15.01
N LYS A 642 -49.89 0.03 -14.15
CA LYS A 642 -50.12 -0.17 -12.70
C LYS A 642 -51.25 -1.15 -12.41
N SER A 643 -51.22 -1.72 -11.20
CA SER A 643 -52.28 -2.01 -10.22
C SER A 643 -52.10 -3.38 -9.60
N ALA A 644 -52.41 -3.77 -8.38
CA ALA A 644 -53.01 -3.17 -7.20
C ALA A 644 -52.77 -4.15 -6.05
N LYS A 645 -52.71 -3.71 -4.81
CA LYS A 645 -52.96 -4.52 -3.62
C LYS A 645 -54.47 -4.85 -3.54
N PRO A 646 -54.95 -5.92 -2.93
CA PRO A 646 -55.03 -6.00 -1.47
C PRO A 646 -55.06 -7.40 -0.86
N GLY A 647 -55.04 -7.48 0.48
CA GLY A 647 -55.85 -8.42 1.20
C GLY A 647 -55.19 -9.22 2.34
N ARG A 648 -55.54 -8.82 3.53
CA ARG A 648 -55.35 -9.38 4.87
C ARG A 648 -56.14 -10.67 5.08
N ALA A 649 -55.67 -11.48 6.06
CA ALA A 649 -56.33 -12.43 6.95
C ALA A 649 -55.76 -13.85 6.82
N GLY A 650 -55.50 -14.64 7.83
CA GLY A 650 -55.82 -14.66 9.21
C GLY A 650 -55.07 -15.79 9.91
N LYS A 651 -54.84 -15.66 11.19
CA LYS A 651 -54.53 -16.76 12.14
C LYS A 651 -55.81 -17.54 12.45
N PRO A 652 -55.82 -18.77 12.94
CA PRO A 652 -55.44 -19.19 14.28
C PRO A 652 -54.80 -20.59 14.32
N GLY A 653 -54.29 -21.13 15.39
CA GLY A 653 -54.39 -21.22 16.82
C GLY A 653 -53.66 -22.49 17.25
N ALA A 654 -52.97 -22.46 18.23
CA ALA A 654 -52.98 -22.88 19.62
C ALA A 654 -53.10 -24.39 19.91
N SER A 655 -52.16 -24.84 20.70
CA SER A 655 -52.17 -25.78 21.83
C SER A 655 -50.93 -26.67 21.85
N GLY A 656 -50.21 -26.93 22.93
CA GLY A 656 -50.35 -26.74 24.34
C GLY A 656 -49.21 -27.45 25.06
N LYS A 657 -48.85 -26.85 26.17
CA LYS A 657 -48.39 -27.37 27.46
C LYS A 657 -47.63 -28.71 27.52
N SER A 658 -46.51 -28.82 28.23
CA SER A 658 -46.21 -28.75 29.67
C SER A 658 -44.71 -29.02 29.85
N GLY A 659 -43.93 -28.44 30.71
CA GLY A 659 -44.07 -28.27 32.15
C GLY A 659 -42.88 -28.93 32.81
N GLY A 660 -42.11 -28.21 33.63
CA GLY A 660 -41.22 -28.82 34.59
C GLY A 660 -39.88 -28.14 34.86
N LYS A 661 -39.87 -27.11 35.68
CA LYS A 661 -38.75 -26.80 36.62
C LYS A 661 -39.12 -27.44 37.96
N PRO A 662 -38.25 -27.65 38.98
CA PRO A 662 -37.23 -26.74 39.50
C PRO A 662 -35.95 -27.39 40.08
N GLY A 663 -34.87 -26.67 40.25
CA GLY A 663 -34.44 -26.11 41.56
C GLY A 663 -33.31 -26.91 42.23
N SER A 664 -32.14 -26.30 42.42
CA SER A 664 -31.61 -25.86 43.73
C SER A 664 -30.08 -25.84 43.77
N LYS A 665 -29.54 -24.73 44.16
CA LYS A 665 -28.23 -24.57 44.86
C LYS A 665 -28.48 -24.88 46.35
N PRO A 666 -27.49 -25.00 47.30
CA PRO A 666 -26.06 -24.58 47.29
C PRO A 666 -25.13 -25.55 48.08
N GLY A 667 -23.84 -25.20 48.22
CA GLY A 667 -22.98 -25.77 49.25
C GLY A 667 -21.49 -25.41 49.16
N ARG A 668 -21.06 -24.50 50.02
CA ARG A 668 -19.67 -24.14 50.34
C ARG A 668 -19.00 -25.20 51.22
N SER A 669 -17.71 -25.36 51.11
CA SER A 669 -16.66 -25.51 52.15
C SER A 669 -15.42 -26.08 51.46
N GLY A 670 -14.19 -25.60 51.56
CA GLY A 670 -13.49 -25.10 52.72
C GLY A 670 -12.25 -25.94 52.95
N ALA A 671 -11.08 -25.32 52.82
CA ALA A 671 -9.84 -25.57 53.56
C ALA A 671 -8.76 -26.54 53.06
N LYS A 672 -7.61 -25.93 52.78
CA LYS A 672 -6.26 -26.21 53.34
C LYS A 672 -5.44 -27.45 52.94
N GLY A 673 -4.30 -27.21 52.38
CA GLY A 673 -3.06 -27.56 53.08
C GLY A 673 -2.09 -28.48 52.33
N GLY A 674 -0.84 -28.01 52.13
CA GLY A 674 0.31 -28.85 52.35
C GLY A 674 1.27 -29.05 51.17
N ARG A 675 2.30 -28.25 51.19
CA ARG A 675 3.71 -28.50 50.83
C ARG A 675 4.09 -29.92 50.41
N ARG A 676 4.70 -30.09 49.25
CA ARG A 676 6.15 -30.40 49.09
C ARG A 676 6.63 -29.97 47.69
#